data_44864c4caaeb0d7714bbcf56f340764b
#
_entry.id   44864c4caaeb0d7714bbcf56f340764b
#
_cell.length_a   1.000
_cell.length_b   1.000
_cell.length_c   1.000
_cell.angle_alpha   90.00
_cell.angle_beta   90.00
_cell.angle_gamma   90.00
#
_symmetry.space_group_name_H-M   'P 1'
#
loop_
_entity.id
_entity.type
_entity.pdbx_description
1 polymer ?
#
loop_
_entity_poly.entity_id
_entity_poly.type
_entity_poly.pdbx_seq_one_letter_code
_entity_poly.pdbx_strand_id
1 'polypeptide(L)'
;MGTQDCWVMVVVLGFFFQAQLLNSQILTCNPKDLTALQGFMGNLTTKLEGWTTNSSTDCCDWEGITCDPSSSGRVIKLELSKKKLAGILSDSLAGLDQLKTLNLSHNFLINSLPVSLFHMPKLEILDLSYNDFSGAIPESINLPSIRNLELSFNYLNGSLPSHICVNSTQIQFLSLTVNYFSGNILPGLGTCSSLDKLCLGMNDLTGGITEDIFQLQNLTLLGLQDNNFYGELSPGIANLSKLVRLDISSNNFSGEIPDVFNQLQNFQYLLAHSNKFSGKIPSSLSNSPVINLLNLRNNSLEGSIDLNCSAMVALNSLDLATNKFNGPVPDNLPLCRQLKNINLARNTFSGQIPESFKEFHSLSYLSLSNSSLHNLSSALQILQQCRNLTALVLTLNFPGETLPDDPTLHFEKLKVLVIASCRLKGSIPQWLRNITALQLLDLSWNHLAGAIPPWFGSYRDLFYLDLSNNSFTGEIPKSLTELPSLIDGNISLEEPSPDFPFFMKRNESGRGLQYNQIWSFPPTLELGHNFLSGPIWPEFGNLKKVHVFDLKFNNLSGPIPGNLSGMSSLEILDLSHNDLSGTIPPSLERLSFLSTFSVAYNQLSGRIPSEGQFQTFPNSSFEGNNLCGDHWSRCQDATSEDRHESPKSSRRNKVIIIGMVVGIILGTAFLLGLMFVIVLRAHKRGEVDPEKEEPDTNDKDLEELSSRLVVLFQNRETYKELCIDDLLKSTNNFDQANIIGCGGFGLVYRGTLPDGRKVAIKRLSGDCGQMDREFRAEVEALSRAQHPNLVHLQGYCMHKGDRLLIYSYMENGSLDYWLHEKIENRESEVFDPFIYGKQHDKEMLRVLEIACLCLSESPKVRPTTQQLVSCLDKVDISI
;
A
#
# COMPACT_ATOMS: atom_id res chain seq x y z
N MET A 1 58.03 -65.96 6.23
CA MET A 1 56.74 -65.28 6.19
C MET A 1 57.06 -63.84 6.48
N GLY A 2 57.13 -63.14 5.51
CA GLY A 2 57.16 -62.80 4.47
C GLY A 2 57.02 -61.42 3.83
N THR A 3 57.82 -61.15 2.97
CA THR A 3 57.87 -59.95 2.09
C THR A 3 56.97 -60.07 0.84
N GLN A 4 56.45 -61.31 0.56
CA GLN A 4 55.55 -61.48 -0.59
C GLN A 4 54.11 -61.12 -0.34
N ASP A 5 53.59 -61.28 0.92
CA ASP A 5 52.22 -60.90 1.23
C ASP A 5 51.95 -59.41 1.28
N CYS A 6 53.01 -58.58 1.54
CA CYS A 6 52.87 -57.13 1.55
C CYS A 6 52.75 -56.54 0.12
N TRP A 7 53.39 -57.16 -0.89
CA TRP A 7 53.28 -56.74 -2.28
C TRP A 7 51.92 -57.03 -2.93
N VAL A 8 51.31 -58.15 -2.57
CA VAL A 8 50.00 -58.53 -3.05
C VAL A 8 48.93 -57.61 -2.46
N MET A 9 49.06 -57.25 -1.19
CA MET A 9 48.17 -56.28 -0.55
C MET A 9 48.30 -54.84 -1.15
N VAL A 10 49.48 -54.37 -1.45
CA VAL A 10 49.71 -53.07 -2.10
C VAL A 10 49.23 -53.06 -3.54
N VAL A 11 49.36 -54.14 -4.28
CA VAL A 11 48.86 -54.27 -5.66
C VAL A 11 47.32 -54.39 -5.66
N VAL A 12 46.73 -55.13 -4.74
CA VAL A 12 45.25 -55.23 -4.60
C VAL A 12 44.64 -53.89 -4.12
N LEU A 13 45.24 -53.22 -3.16
CA LEU A 13 44.84 -51.85 -2.76
C LEU A 13 45.01 -50.84 -3.89
N GLY A 14 46.10 -50.95 -4.68
CA GLY A 14 46.32 -50.09 -5.85
C GLY A 14 45.27 -50.37 -6.95
N PHE A 15 44.87 -51.56 -7.20
CA PHE A 15 43.77 -51.89 -8.11
C PHE A 15 42.41 -51.48 -7.58
N PHE A 16 42.14 -51.55 -6.28
CA PHE A 16 40.93 -51.04 -5.66
C PHE A 16 40.88 -49.49 -5.70
N PHE A 17 42.01 -48.81 -5.46
CA PHE A 17 42.09 -47.36 -5.63
C PHE A 17 41.99 -46.90 -7.09
N GLN A 18 42.60 -47.64 -8.04
CA GLN A 18 42.42 -47.38 -9.48
C GLN A 18 40.99 -47.75 -9.95
N ALA A 19 40.35 -48.76 -9.41
CA ALA A 19 38.96 -49.09 -9.72
C ALA A 19 37.96 -48.10 -9.08
N GLN A 20 38.27 -47.50 -7.92
CA GLN A 20 37.48 -46.39 -7.39
C GLN A 20 37.71 -45.07 -8.12
N LEU A 21 38.91 -44.85 -8.69
CA LEU A 21 39.20 -43.66 -9.53
C LEU A 21 38.65 -43.79 -10.97
N LEU A 22 38.37 -45.02 -11.43
CA LEU A 22 37.81 -45.28 -12.76
C LEU A 22 36.27 -45.27 -12.77
N ASN A 23 35.61 -45.14 -11.62
CA ASN A 23 34.14 -45.07 -11.52
C ASN A 23 33.59 -43.68 -11.16
N SER A 24 34.42 -42.63 -11.09
CA SER A 24 33.91 -41.29 -11.28
C SER A 24 33.80 -41.08 -12.80
N GLN A 25 32.72 -41.50 -13.40
CA GLN A 25 32.34 -40.98 -14.70
C GLN A 25 32.36 -39.45 -14.55
N ILE A 26 33.32 -38.77 -15.22
CA ILE A 26 33.28 -37.32 -15.38
C ILE A 26 31.97 -37.06 -16.12
N LEU A 27 30.99 -36.55 -15.43
CA LEU A 27 29.71 -36.17 -15.99
C LEU A 27 30.00 -35.03 -16.96
N THR A 28 30.04 -35.30 -18.24
CA THR A 28 30.22 -34.29 -19.24
C THR A 28 28.84 -33.86 -19.76
N CYS A 29 28.62 -32.56 -19.81
CA CYS A 29 27.40 -31.97 -20.33
C CYS A 29 27.05 -32.51 -21.73
N ASN A 30 25.81 -32.89 -21.94
CA ASN A 30 25.35 -33.35 -23.25
C ASN A 30 25.44 -32.21 -24.26
N PRO A 31 26.04 -32.41 -25.48
CA PRO A 31 26.18 -31.36 -26.47
C PRO A 31 24.87 -30.72 -26.92
N LYS A 32 23.77 -31.47 -26.94
CA LYS A 32 22.43 -30.94 -27.25
C LYS A 32 21.97 -29.96 -26.17
N ASP A 33 22.18 -30.30 -24.89
CA ASP A 33 21.79 -29.47 -23.76
C ASP A 33 22.68 -28.22 -23.68
N LEU A 34 23.97 -28.37 -23.95
CA LEU A 34 24.88 -27.20 -24.05
C LEU A 34 24.43 -26.21 -25.12
N THR A 35 24.04 -26.70 -26.31
CA THR A 35 23.53 -25.84 -27.39
C THR A 35 22.26 -25.11 -26.95
N ALA A 36 21.36 -25.78 -26.27
CA ALA A 36 20.10 -25.18 -25.75
C ALA A 36 20.40 -24.09 -24.72
N LEU A 37 21.33 -24.32 -23.80
CA LEU A 37 21.76 -23.33 -22.80
C LEU A 37 22.48 -22.13 -23.42
N GLN A 38 23.32 -22.35 -24.44
CA GLN A 38 23.96 -21.27 -25.18
C GLN A 38 22.95 -20.41 -25.92
N GLY A 39 21.92 -21.02 -26.50
CA GLY A 39 20.81 -20.30 -27.13
C GLY A 39 20.00 -19.49 -26.13
N PHE A 40 19.79 -20.00 -24.91
CA PHE A 40 19.17 -19.26 -23.83
C PHE A 40 20.01 -18.05 -23.42
N MET A 41 21.32 -18.24 -23.17
CA MET A 41 22.25 -17.15 -22.83
C MET A 41 22.27 -16.05 -23.88
N GLY A 42 22.22 -16.42 -25.16
CA GLY A 42 22.27 -15.47 -26.28
C GLY A 42 21.08 -14.51 -26.35
N ASN A 43 19.98 -14.81 -25.64
CA ASN A 43 18.78 -13.96 -25.57
C ASN A 43 18.68 -13.20 -24.24
N LEU A 44 19.61 -13.40 -23.31
CA LEU A 44 19.70 -12.63 -22.09
C LEU A 44 20.53 -11.38 -22.34
N THR A 45 20.11 -10.26 -21.77
CA THR A 45 20.91 -9.04 -21.71
C THR A 45 21.89 -9.06 -20.53
N THR A 46 21.59 -9.87 -19.52
CA THR A 46 22.42 -10.06 -18.31
C THR A 46 23.38 -11.21 -18.52
N LYS A 47 24.64 -11.02 -18.14
CA LYS A 47 25.64 -12.08 -18.16
C LYS A 47 25.54 -12.96 -16.90
N LEU A 48 25.51 -14.27 -17.08
CA LEU A 48 25.57 -15.25 -15.99
C LEU A 48 27.05 -15.51 -15.65
N GLU A 49 27.42 -15.27 -14.39
CA GLU A 49 28.76 -15.57 -13.90
C GLU A 49 29.04 -17.06 -13.96
N GLY A 50 30.21 -17.45 -14.46
CA GLY A 50 30.62 -18.86 -14.62
C GLY A 50 30.05 -19.58 -15.85
N TRP A 51 29.08 -18.98 -16.55
CA TRP A 51 28.56 -19.53 -17.80
C TRP A 51 29.39 -19.03 -18.97
N THR A 52 29.98 -19.93 -19.74
CA THR A 52 30.88 -19.57 -20.86
C THR A 52 30.43 -20.20 -22.17
N THR A 53 30.63 -19.49 -23.26
CA THR A 53 30.39 -20.02 -24.62
C THR A 53 31.52 -20.94 -25.11
N ASN A 54 32.63 -21.05 -24.36
CA ASN A 54 33.77 -21.91 -24.74
C ASN A 54 33.46 -23.38 -24.48
N SER A 55 33.68 -24.23 -25.43
CA SER A 55 33.49 -25.68 -25.37
C SER A 55 34.35 -26.43 -24.34
N SER A 56 35.17 -25.74 -23.57
CA SER A 56 36.08 -26.31 -22.58
C SER A 56 35.51 -26.40 -21.16
N THR A 57 34.35 -25.78 -20.86
CA THR A 57 33.70 -25.86 -19.55
C THR A 57 32.48 -26.75 -19.61
N ASP A 58 32.35 -27.62 -18.63
CA ASP A 58 31.19 -28.49 -18.49
C ASP A 58 29.95 -27.73 -17.98
N CYS A 59 28.83 -27.77 -18.74
CA CYS A 59 27.61 -27.08 -18.30
C CYS A 59 27.00 -27.68 -17.02
N CYS A 60 27.37 -28.90 -16.66
CA CYS A 60 26.91 -29.50 -15.42
C CYS A 60 27.58 -28.88 -14.18
N ASP A 61 28.68 -28.13 -14.36
CA ASP A 61 29.34 -27.34 -13.31
C ASP A 61 28.82 -25.90 -13.24
N TRP A 62 27.91 -25.47 -14.14
CA TRP A 62 27.41 -24.13 -14.15
C TRP A 62 26.40 -23.92 -13.00
N GLU A 63 26.46 -22.74 -12.41
CA GLU A 63 25.54 -22.37 -11.34
C GLU A 63 24.08 -22.52 -11.79
N GLY A 64 23.27 -23.19 -10.96
CA GLY A 64 21.85 -23.40 -11.21
C GLY A 64 21.54 -24.59 -12.13
N ILE A 65 22.55 -25.31 -12.65
CA ILE A 65 22.35 -26.51 -13.44
C ILE A 65 22.55 -27.76 -12.61
N THR A 66 21.68 -28.75 -12.81
CA THR A 66 21.84 -30.11 -12.27
C THR A 66 21.68 -31.09 -13.41
N CYS A 67 22.70 -31.92 -13.59
CA CYS A 67 22.68 -33.02 -14.56
C CYS A 67 22.35 -34.37 -13.90
N ASP A 68 21.75 -35.25 -14.66
CA ASP A 68 21.46 -36.61 -14.22
C ASP A 68 22.70 -37.48 -14.33
N PRO A 69 23.23 -38.04 -13.22
CA PRO A 69 24.42 -38.91 -13.23
C PRO A 69 24.19 -40.22 -13.96
N SER A 70 22.97 -40.66 -14.16
CA SER A 70 22.62 -41.93 -14.80
C SER A 70 22.42 -41.80 -16.32
N SER A 71 22.29 -40.60 -16.89
CA SER A 71 21.85 -40.35 -18.27
C SER A 71 22.84 -39.54 -19.12
N SER A 72 24.13 -39.80 -19.01
CA SER A 72 25.16 -39.20 -19.88
C SER A 72 25.16 -37.65 -19.87
N GLY A 73 25.07 -37.06 -18.67
CA GLY A 73 25.19 -35.61 -18.48
C GLY A 73 24.01 -34.79 -19.04
N ARG A 74 22.80 -35.33 -19.05
CA ARG A 74 21.59 -34.60 -19.44
C ARG A 74 21.14 -33.68 -18.31
N VAL A 75 20.81 -32.44 -18.67
CA VAL A 75 20.29 -31.45 -17.72
C VAL A 75 18.86 -31.80 -17.30
N ILE A 76 18.67 -31.93 -15.98
CA ILE A 76 17.35 -32.26 -15.38
C ILE A 76 16.78 -31.08 -14.56
N LYS A 77 17.62 -30.15 -14.12
CA LYS A 77 17.17 -28.94 -13.44
C LYS A 77 17.92 -27.71 -13.94
N LEU A 78 17.18 -26.62 -14.04
CA LEU A 78 17.68 -25.26 -14.29
C LEU A 78 17.00 -24.34 -13.28
N GLU A 79 17.75 -23.88 -12.27
CA GLU A 79 17.28 -23.10 -11.14
C GLU A 79 18.09 -21.80 -11.02
N LEU A 80 17.57 -20.72 -11.59
CA LEU A 80 18.19 -19.39 -11.65
C LEU A 80 17.27 -18.32 -11.05
N SER A 81 16.58 -18.65 -9.96
CA SER A 81 15.74 -17.66 -9.27
C SER A 81 16.57 -16.56 -8.63
N LYS A 82 16.04 -15.30 -8.63
CA LYS A 82 16.68 -14.11 -8.00
C LYS A 82 18.06 -13.79 -8.54
N LYS A 83 18.33 -14.09 -9.82
CA LYS A 83 19.61 -13.81 -10.50
C LYS A 83 19.62 -12.51 -11.31
N LYS A 84 18.54 -11.70 -11.20
CA LYS A 84 18.38 -10.44 -11.95
C LYS A 84 18.52 -10.61 -13.47
N LEU A 85 18.08 -11.76 -13.97
CA LEU A 85 18.12 -12.06 -15.39
C LEU A 85 17.17 -11.12 -16.13
N ALA A 86 17.66 -10.45 -17.14
CA ALA A 86 16.88 -9.63 -18.06
C ALA A 86 17.06 -10.12 -19.50
N GLY A 87 16.03 -9.92 -20.31
CA GLY A 87 16.02 -10.37 -21.70
C GLY A 87 14.80 -11.24 -22.00
N ILE A 88 14.88 -12.05 -23.03
CA ILE A 88 13.77 -12.85 -23.58
C ILE A 88 14.01 -14.32 -23.32
N LEU A 89 12.95 -15.01 -22.87
CA LEU A 89 12.99 -16.45 -22.72
C LEU A 89 12.99 -17.11 -24.11
N SER A 90 14.04 -17.89 -24.39
CA SER A 90 14.29 -18.43 -25.71
C SER A 90 13.61 -19.81 -25.93
N ASP A 91 13.07 -20.05 -27.10
CA ASP A 91 12.63 -21.37 -27.57
C ASP A 91 13.71 -22.45 -27.49
N SER A 92 14.99 -22.05 -27.45
CA SER A 92 16.11 -22.99 -27.33
C SER A 92 16.05 -23.87 -26.06
N LEU A 93 15.44 -23.39 -24.99
CA LEU A 93 15.26 -24.15 -23.73
C LEU A 93 14.46 -25.45 -23.93
N ALA A 94 13.56 -25.52 -24.92
CA ALA A 94 12.87 -26.75 -25.26
C ALA A 94 13.83 -27.86 -25.78
N GLY A 95 15.06 -27.52 -26.14
CA GLY A 95 16.12 -28.48 -26.44
C GLY A 95 16.56 -29.31 -25.24
N LEU A 96 16.29 -28.87 -24.01
CA LEU A 96 16.50 -29.61 -22.75
C LEU A 96 15.39 -30.62 -22.51
N ASP A 97 15.28 -31.61 -23.39
CA ASP A 97 14.15 -32.56 -23.40
C ASP A 97 14.05 -33.51 -22.20
N GLN A 98 15.08 -33.52 -21.32
CA GLN A 98 15.06 -34.26 -20.06
C GLN A 98 14.84 -33.34 -18.83
N LEU A 99 14.63 -32.03 -19.06
CA LEU A 99 14.42 -31.09 -17.98
C LEU A 99 13.14 -31.41 -17.18
N LYS A 100 13.29 -31.49 -15.86
CA LYS A 100 12.20 -31.74 -14.89
C LYS A 100 11.82 -30.49 -14.13
N THR A 101 12.80 -29.65 -13.82
CA THR A 101 12.58 -28.42 -13.09
C THR A 101 13.14 -27.24 -13.84
N LEU A 102 12.29 -26.25 -14.11
CA LEU A 102 12.69 -24.94 -14.61
C LEU A 102 12.18 -23.90 -13.61
N ASN A 103 13.10 -23.25 -12.91
CA ASN A 103 12.79 -22.15 -12.01
C ASN A 103 13.62 -20.91 -12.41
N LEU A 104 12.92 -19.92 -12.97
CA LEU A 104 13.46 -18.61 -13.33
C LEU A 104 12.74 -17.49 -12.59
N SER A 105 12.14 -17.78 -11.45
CA SER A 105 11.35 -16.82 -10.69
C SER A 105 12.17 -15.64 -10.14
N HIS A 106 11.51 -14.50 -9.87
CA HIS A 106 12.13 -13.30 -9.33
C HIS A 106 13.29 -12.78 -10.22
N ASN A 107 13.02 -12.59 -11.49
CA ASN A 107 13.92 -12.02 -12.46
C ASN A 107 13.22 -10.87 -13.22
N PHE A 108 13.81 -10.36 -14.29
CA PHE A 108 13.28 -9.29 -15.14
C PHE A 108 13.13 -9.77 -16.60
N LEU A 109 12.68 -11.02 -16.76
CA LEU A 109 12.45 -11.60 -18.09
C LEU A 109 11.16 -11.03 -18.68
N ILE A 110 11.21 -10.68 -19.97
CA ILE A 110 10.17 -9.95 -20.68
C ILE A 110 9.59 -10.74 -21.87
N ASN A 111 8.54 -10.18 -22.51
CA ASN A 111 7.86 -10.70 -23.69
C ASN A 111 6.96 -11.92 -23.42
N SER A 112 6.46 -12.51 -24.50
CA SER A 112 5.56 -13.66 -24.42
C SER A 112 6.28 -14.95 -24.09
N LEU A 113 5.56 -15.86 -23.43
CA LEU A 113 6.07 -17.18 -23.11
C LEU A 113 6.24 -18.02 -24.40
N PRO A 114 7.39 -18.69 -24.62
CA PRO A 114 7.62 -19.52 -25.79
C PRO A 114 6.65 -20.72 -25.84
N VAL A 115 6.01 -20.94 -26.98
CA VAL A 115 5.10 -22.09 -27.17
C VAL A 115 5.78 -23.42 -26.93
N SER A 116 7.04 -23.53 -27.34
CA SER A 116 7.87 -24.73 -27.18
C SER A 116 8.04 -25.18 -25.72
N LEU A 117 8.06 -24.25 -24.78
CA LEU A 117 8.16 -24.51 -23.35
C LEU A 117 6.96 -25.33 -22.83
N PHE A 118 5.78 -25.09 -23.40
CA PHE A 118 4.55 -25.79 -23.02
C PHE A 118 4.40 -27.17 -23.69
N HIS A 119 5.45 -27.68 -24.32
CA HIS A 119 5.51 -29.00 -24.97
C HIS A 119 6.66 -29.87 -24.45
N MET A 120 7.22 -29.54 -23.28
CA MET A 120 8.33 -30.27 -22.67
C MET A 120 7.83 -31.52 -21.90
N PRO A 121 8.06 -32.75 -22.37
CA PRO A 121 7.34 -33.91 -21.88
C PRO A 121 7.78 -34.38 -20.49
N LYS A 122 8.96 -33.98 -20.01
CA LYS A 122 9.53 -34.37 -18.71
C LYS A 122 9.41 -33.32 -17.65
N LEU A 123 8.94 -32.11 -18.01
CA LEU A 123 8.86 -30.99 -17.09
C LEU A 123 7.81 -31.27 -16.00
N GLU A 124 8.28 -31.28 -14.75
CA GLU A 124 7.47 -31.53 -13.56
C GLU A 124 7.16 -30.23 -12.82
N ILE A 125 8.11 -29.27 -12.82
CA ILE A 125 7.98 -27.96 -12.17
C ILE A 125 8.37 -26.88 -13.15
N LEU A 126 7.47 -25.92 -13.37
CA LEU A 126 7.69 -24.68 -14.11
C LEU A 126 7.33 -23.50 -13.21
N ASP A 127 8.35 -22.77 -12.78
CA ASP A 127 8.19 -21.54 -11.98
C ASP A 127 8.82 -20.37 -12.72
N LEU A 128 7.97 -19.49 -13.23
CA LEU A 128 8.32 -18.24 -13.91
C LEU A 128 7.75 -17.02 -13.18
N SER A 129 7.35 -17.18 -11.92
CA SER A 129 6.73 -16.13 -11.12
C SER A 129 7.66 -14.93 -10.90
N TYR A 130 7.07 -13.76 -10.62
CA TYR A 130 7.83 -12.53 -10.38
C TYR A 130 8.81 -12.21 -11.54
N ASN A 131 8.25 -12.03 -12.72
CA ASN A 131 8.93 -11.57 -13.93
C ASN A 131 8.04 -10.55 -14.66
N ASP A 132 8.48 -10.12 -15.83
CA ASP A 132 7.77 -9.16 -16.68
C ASP A 132 7.19 -9.85 -17.94
N PHE A 133 6.84 -11.12 -17.86
CA PHE A 133 6.23 -11.83 -18.97
C PHE A 133 4.84 -11.29 -19.32
N SER A 134 4.52 -11.23 -20.58
CA SER A 134 3.28 -10.64 -21.10
C SER A 134 2.65 -11.47 -22.21
N GLY A 135 1.48 -11.08 -22.68
CA GLY A 135 0.74 -11.84 -23.70
C GLY A 135 -0.03 -13.00 -23.09
N ALA A 136 -0.67 -13.78 -23.95
CA ALA A 136 -1.50 -14.91 -23.53
C ALA A 136 -0.67 -16.18 -23.29
N ILE A 137 -1.15 -17.04 -22.39
CA ILE A 137 -0.65 -18.42 -22.32
C ILE A 137 -1.02 -19.13 -23.64
N PRO A 138 -0.09 -19.87 -24.25
CA PRO A 138 -0.38 -20.61 -25.49
C PRO A 138 -1.57 -21.56 -25.33
N GLU A 139 -2.45 -21.61 -26.32
CA GLU A 139 -3.64 -22.49 -26.30
C GLU A 139 -3.26 -23.97 -26.32
N SER A 140 -2.14 -24.33 -26.99
CA SER A 140 -1.67 -25.71 -27.06
C SER A 140 -0.70 -26.02 -25.90
N ILE A 141 -1.21 -26.65 -24.87
CA ILE A 141 -0.42 -27.10 -23.72
C ILE A 141 -0.35 -28.63 -23.75
N ASN A 142 0.87 -29.18 -23.72
CA ASN A 142 1.14 -30.59 -23.65
C ASN A 142 2.32 -30.87 -22.69
N LEU A 143 2.04 -30.80 -21.41
CA LEU A 143 2.99 -31.00 -20.31
C LEU A 143 2.57 -32.23 -19.48
N PRO A 144 2.73 -33.45 -19.98
CA PRO A 144 2.16 -34.66 -19.36
C PRO A 144 2.71 -34.98 -17.96
N SER A 145 3.89 -34.47 -17.63
CA SER A 145 4.53 -34.68 -16.34
C SER A 145 4.38 -33.55 -15.35
N ILE A 146 3.83 -32.41 -15.79
CA ILE A 146 3.77 -31.20 -14.97
C ILE A 146 2.93 -31.40 -13.70
N ARG A 147 3.48 -31.00 -12.57
CA ARG A 147 2.82 -30.98 -11.27
C ARG A 147 2.60 -29.57 -10.75
N ASN A 148 3.61 -28.72 -10.92
CA ASN A 148 3.56 -27.34 -10.45
C ASN A 148 3.72 -26.38 -11.63
N LEU A 149 2.71 -25.58 -11.89
CA LEU A 149 2.74 -24.51 -12.87
C LEU A 149 2.51 -23.18 -12.15
N GLU A 150 3.60 -22.41 -11.96
CA GLU A 150 3.62 -21.17 -11.25
C GLU A 150 4.00 -20.02 -12.19
N LEU A 151 3.02 -19.17 -12.52
CA LEU A 151 3.16 -18.03 -13.43
C LEU A 151 2.70 -16.72 -12.79
N SER A 152 2.55 -16.70 -11.47
CA SER A 152 2.06 -15.52 -10.74
C SER A 152 3.01 -14.33 -10.82
N PHE A 153 2.49 -13.13 -10.53
CA PHE A 153 3.26 -11.89 -10.55
C PHE A 153 3.97 -11.66 -11.90
N ASN A 154 3.17 -11.53 -12.95
CA ASN A 154 3.57 -11.24 -14.31
C ASN A 154 2.56 -10.28 -14.97
N TYR A 155 2.72 -10.01 -16.24
CA TYR A 155 1.81 -9.19 -17.05
C TYR A 155 1.05 -10.04 -18.09
N LEU A 156 0.85 -11.33 -17.80
CA LEU A 156 0.12 -12.24 -18.67
C LEU A 156 -1.35 -11.81 -18.78
N ASN A 157 -1.90 -11.96 -19.96
CA ASN A 157 -3.26 -11.50 -20.27
C ASN A 157 -4.05 -12.51 -21.10
N GLY A 158 -5.24 -12.12 -21.57
CA GLY A 158 -6.12 -12.99 -22.35
C GLY A 158 -7.00 -13.87 -21.47
N SER A 159 -7.60 -14.89 -22.06
CA SER A 159 -8.45 -15.84 -21.35
C SER A 159 -7.66 -16.96 -20.69
N LEU A 160 -8.23 -17.55 -19.63
CA LEU A 160 -7.65 -18.74 -19.01
C LEU A 160 -7.66 -19.93 -20.00
N PRO A 161 -6.58 -20.73 -20.07
CA PRO A 161 -6.53 -21.88 -20.95
C PRO A 161 -7.42 -23.00 -20.42
N SER A 162 -8.65 -23.12 -20.95
CA SER A 162 -9.64 -24.12 -20.49
C SER A 162 -9.19 -25.58 -20.66
N HIS A 163 -8.26 -25.82 -21.59
CA HIS A 163 -7.79 -27.17 -21.93
C HIS A 163 -6.44 -27.54 -21.30
N ILE A 164 -5.98 -26.75 -20.30
CA ILE A 164 -4.66 -26.94 -19.67
C ILE A 164 -4.45 -28.38 -19.15
N CYS A 165 -5.49 -29.03 -18.65
CA CYS A 165 -5.39 -30.37 -18.06
C CYS A 165 -5.71 -31.50 -19.02
N VAL A 166 -6.09 -31.24 -20.27
CA VAL A 166 -6.40 -32.32 -21.24
C VAL A 166 -5.19 -33.23 -21.47
N ASN A 167 -3.99 -32.63 -21.60
CA ASN A 167 -2.74 -33.37 -21.76
C ASN A 167 -1.79 -33.22 -20.55
N SER A 168 -2.25 -32.56 -19.48
CA SER A 168 -1.43 -32.23 -18.29
C SER A 168 -2.15 -32.68 -17.02
N THR A 169 -2.53 -33.97 -16.98
CA THR A 169 -3.42 -34.53 -15.94
C THR A 169 -2.78 -34.60 -14.54
N GLN A 170 -1.45 -34.42 -14.44
CA GLN A 170 -0.71 -34.51 -13.20
C GLN A 170 -0.61 -33.21 -12.41
N ILE A 171 -1.16 -32.10 -12.93
CA ILE A 171 -1.10 -30.79 -12.27
C ILE A 171 -1.73 -30.88 -10.89
N GLN A 172 -0.93 -30.50 -9.87
CA GLN A 172 -1.33 -30.41 -8.46
C GLN A 172 -1.44 -28.96 -8.01
N PHE A 173 -0.58 -28.09 -8.53
CA PHE A 173 -0.55 -26.68 -8.21
C PHE A 173 -0.58 -25.84 -9.49
N LEU A 174 -1.60 -24.99 -9.59
CA LEU A 174 -1.74 -24.01 -10.66
C LEU A 174 -1.93 -22.62 -10.06
N SER A 175 -0.98 -21.73 -10.29
CA SER A 175 -1.04 -20.34 -9.85
C SER A 175 -0.83 -19.38 -11.00
N LEU A 176 -1.83 -18.53 -11.20
CA LEU A 176 -1.86 -17.44 -12.18
C LEU A 176 -2.13 -16.09 -11.49
N THR A 177 -1.95 -16.04 -10.18
CA THR A 177 -2.26 -14.88 -9.31
C THR A 177 -1.45 -13.66 -9.73
N VAL A 178 -2.03 -12.47 -9.62
CA VAL A 178 -1.41 -11.19 -9.98
C VAL A 178 -0.93 -11.20 -11.44
N ASN A 179 -1.91 -11.13 -12.33
CA ASN A 179 -1.74 -11.03 -13.78
C ASN A 179 -2.91 -10.19 -14.36
N TYR A 180 -3.10 -10.19 -15.65
CA TYR A 180 -4.18 -9.49 -16.37
C TYR A 180 -5.10 -10.44 -17.11
N PHE A 181 -5.28 -11.65 -16.61
CA PHE A 181 -6.24 -12.59 -17.20
C PHE A 181 -7.65 -12.04 -17.09
N SER A 182 -8.42 -12.16 -18.14
CA SER A 182 -9.77 -11.59 -18.23
C SER A 182 -10.78 -12.57 -18.83
N GLY A 183 -12.05 -12.18 -18.79
CA GLY A 183 -13.14 -13.05 -19.25
C GLY A 183 -13.54 -14.09 -18.21
N ASN A 184 -14.40 -15.00 -18.60
CA ASN A 184 -14.97 -16.02 -17.72
C ASN A 184 -14.03 -17.21 -17.58
N ILE A 185 -14.13 -17.91 -16.43
CA ILE A 185 -13.60 -19.27 -16.33
C ILE A 185 -14.45 -20.14 -17.25
N LEU A 186 -13.85 -20.64 -18.32
CA LEU A 186 -14.53 -21.54 -19.24
C LEU A 186 -14.54 -22.97 -18.68
N PRO A 187 -15.57 -23.78 -18.97
CA PRO A 187 -15.56 -25.20 -18.61
C PRO A 187 -14.34 -25.91 -19.17
N GLY A 188 -13.77 -26.82 -18.37
CA GLY A 188 -12.57 -27.60 -18.74
C GLY A 188 -11.55 -27.71 -17.62
N LEU A 189 -11.41 -26.70 -16.74
CA LEU A 189 -10.54 -26.79 -15.56
C LEU A 189 -10.95 -27.92 -14.61
N GLY A 190 -12.22 -28.30 -14.56
CA GLY A 190 -12.71 -29.45 -13.80
C GLY A 190 -12.10 -30.79 -14.21
N THR A 191 -11.45 -30.87 -15.38
CA THR A 191 -10.71 -32.07 -15.82
C THR A 191 -9.37 -32.26 -15.11
N CYS A 192 -8.90 -31.23 -14.38
CA CYS A 192 -7.66 -31.24 -13.59
C CYS A 192 -7.79 -32.09 -12.32
N SER A 193 -8.11 -33.35 -12.43
CA SER A 193 -8.48 -34.22 -11.29
C SER A 193 -7.40 -34.36 -10.20
N SER A 194 -6.13 -34.08 -10.51
CA SER A 194 -5.02 -34.14 -9.56
C SER A 194 -4.81 -32.81 -8.80
N LEU A 195 -5.56 -31.75 -9.14
CA LEU A 195 -5.33 -30.40 -8.65
C LEU A 195 -5.63 -30.29 -7.15
N ASP A 196 -4.62 -29.87 -6.41
CA ASP A 196 -4.66 -29.60 -4.97
C ASP A 196 -4.89 -28.10 -4.69
N LYS A 197 -4.24 -27.22 -5.47
CA LYS A 197 -4.35 -25.77 -5.28
C LYS A 197 -4.58 -25.06 -6.60
N LEU A 198 -5.62 -24.21 -6.63
CA LEU A 198 -5.96 -23.33 -7.74
C LEU A 198 -5.96 -21.88 -7.26
N CYS A 199 -5.00 -21.09 -7.74
CA CYS A 199 -4.80 -19.69 -7.37
C CYS A 199 -4.95 -18.80 -8.60
N LEU A 200 -6.07 -18.07 -8.70
CA LEU A 200 -6.44 -17.17 -9.80
C LEU A 200 -6.67 -15.74 -9.31
N GLY A 201 -6.34 -15.43 -8.07
CA GLY A 201 -6.58 -14.13 -7.45
C GLY A 201 -5.86 -12.98 -8.14
N MET A 202 -6.32 -11.75 -7.92
CA MET A 202 -5.73 -10.52 -8.46
C MET A 202 -5.56 -10.55 -9.99
N ASN A 203 -6.71 -10.65 -10.67
CA ASN A 203 -6.83 -10.63 -12.13
C ASN A 203 -8.10 -9.83 -12.53
N ASP A 204 -8.42 -9.81 -13.81
CA ASP A 204 -9.64 -9.18 -14.34
C ASP A 204 -10.71 -10.23 -14.75
N LEU A 205 -10.74 -11.37 -14.06
CA LEU A 205 -11.66 -12.46 -14.35
C LEU A 205 -13.10 -12.08 -13.98
N THR A 206 -14.06 -12.54 -14.78
CA THR A 206 -15.48 -12.22 -14.66
C THR A 206 -16.37 -13.46 -14.69
N GLY A 207 -17.69 -13.27 -14.59
CA GLY A 207 -18.65 -14.36 -14.64
C GLY A 207 -18.86 -15.06 -13.32
N GLY A 208 -19.55 -16.19 -13.35
CA GLY A 208 -19.71 -17.09 -12.21
C GLY A 208 -18.64 -18.15 -12.15
N ILE A 209 -18.51 -18.81 -10.98
CA ILE A 209 -17.70 -20.03 -10.88
C ILE A 209 -18.46 -21.16 -11.63
N THR A 210 -17.78 -21.79 -12.57
CA THR A 210 -18.38 -22.88 -13.36
C THR A 210 -18.53 -24.15 -12.55
N GLU A 211 -19.59 -24.91 -12.76
CA GLU A 211 -19.91 -26.12 -11.97
C GLU A 211 -18.87 -27.25 -12.10
N ASP A 212 -18.06 -27.25 -13.16
CA ASP A 212 -16.99 -28.24 -13.33
C ASP A 212 -15.82 -28.03 -12.32
N ILE A 213 -15.58 -26.82 -11.84
CA ILE A 213 -14.61 -26.56 -10.76
C ILE A 213 -14.95 -27.37 -9.51
N PHE A 214 -16.24 -27.55 -9.21
CA PHE A 214 -16.68 -28.31 -8.06
C PHE A 214 -16.55 -29.84 -8.20
N GLN A 215 -16.00 -30.32 -9.32
CA GLN A 215 -15.62 -31.72 -9.52
C GLN A 215 -14.20 -32.02 -9.07
N LEU A 216 -13.40 -31.00 -8.69
CA LEU A 216 -12.01 -31.11 -8.27
C LEU A 216 -11.87 -31.64 -6.83
N GLN A 217 -12.19 -32.90 -6.62
CA GLN A 217 -12.27 -33.53 -5.28
C GLN A 217 -10.96 -33.54 -4.49
N ASN A 218 -9.81 -33.28 -5.13
CA ASN A 218 -8.52 -33.16 -4.45
C ASN A 218 -8.20 -31.74 -4.00
N LEU A 219 -9.00 -30.77 -4.38
CA LEU A 219 -8.71 -29.35 -4.15
C LEU A 219 -8.76 -29.01 -2.65
N THR A 220 -7.64 -28.51 -2.12
CA THR A 220 -7.51 -28.04 -0.74
C THR A 220 -7.57 -26.50 -0.64
N LEU A 221 -7.18 -25.79 -1.72
CA LEU A 221 -7.20 -24.34 -1.78
C LEU A 221 -7.81 -23.87 -3.10
N LEU A 222 -8.83 -23.01 -2.99
CA LEU A 222 -9.41 -22.24 -4.09
C LEU A 222 -9.27 -20.75 -3.80
N GLY A 223 -8.40 -20.06 -4.55
CA GLY A 223 -8.12 -18.64 -4.43
C GLY A 223 -8.58 -17.88 -5.67
N LEU A 224 -9.64 -17.08 -5.53
CA LEU A 224 -10.28 -16.28 -6.59
C LEU A 224 -10.36 -14.79 -6.19
N GLN A 225 -9.70 -14.39 -5.11
CA GLN A 225 -9.79 -13.04 -4.54
C GLN A 225 -9.37 -11.95 -5.54
N ASP A 226 -9.88 -10.74 -5.33
CA ASP A 226 -9.54 -9.55 -6.13
C ASP A 226 -9.72 -9.78 -7.64
N ASN A 227 -10.97 -10.07 -8.02
CA ASN A 227 -11.42 -10.26 -9.39
C ASN A 227 -12.81 -9.59 -9.59
N ASN A 228 -13.44 -9.82 -10.72
CA ASN A 228 -14.76 -9.30 -11.05
C ASN A 228 -15.82 -10.42 -11.12
N PHE A 229 -15.67 -11.50 -10.35
CA PHE A 229 -16.65 -12.59 -10.30
C PHE A 229 -17.99 -12.11 -9.73
N TYR A 230 -19.09 -12.59 -10.26
CA TYR A 230 -20.45 -12.23 -9.84
C TYR A 230 -21.40 -13.42 -9.84
N GLY A 231 -22.63 -13.20 -9.37
CA GLY A 231 -23.63 -14.23 -9.23
C GLY A 231 -23.62 -14.84 -7.82
N GLU A 232 -24.33 -15.93 -7.65
CA GLU A 232 -24.43 -16.64 -6.39
C GLU A 232 -23.31 -17.67 -6.24
N LEU A 233 -22.91 -17.96 -5.01
CA LEU A 233 -22.00 -19.07 -4.71
C LEU A 233 -22.81 -20.38 -4.79
N SER A 234 -22.49 -21.24 -5.74
CA SER A 234 -23.21 -22.49 -5.95
C SER A 234 -23.10 -23.44 -4.76
N PRO A 235 -24.19 -24.13 -4.39
CA PRO A 235 -24.12 -25.24 -3.43
C PRO A 235 -23.20 -26.39 -3.86
N GLY A 236 -22.81 -26.44 -5.13
CA GLY A 236 -21.81 -27.37 -5.65
C GLY A 236 -20.47 -27.33 -4.97
N ILE A 237 -20.14 -26.22 -4.26
CA ILE A 237 -18.94 -26.11 -3.43
C ILE A 237 -18.81 -27.26 -2.42
N ALA A 238 -19.91 -27.86 -1.97
CA ALA A 238 -19.94 -29.01 -1.09
C ALA A 238 -19.23 -30.27 -1.64
N ASN A 239 -19.08 -30.36 -2.96
CA ASN A 239 -18.39 -31.48 -3.60
C ASN A 239 -16.87 -31.46 -3.40
N LEU A 240 -16.30 -30.30 -3.05
CA LEU A 240 -14.86 -30.14 -2.77
C LEU A 240 -14.49 -30.69 -1.39
N SER A 241 -14.66 -31.98 -1.18
CA SER A 241 -14.59 -32.63 0.13
C SER A 241 -13.26 -32.46 0.90
N LYS A 242 -12.17 -32.13 0.19
CA LYS A 242 -10.84 -31.87 0.77
C LYS A 242 -10.56 -30.37 0.99
N LEU A 243 -11.49 -29.49 0.64
CA LEU A 243 -11.26 -28.06 0.71
C LEU A 243 -10.94 -27.62 2.15
N VAL A 244 -9.83 -26.91 2.30
CA VAL A 244 -9.35 -26.31 3.55
C VAL A 244 -9.56 -24.81 3.54
N ARG A 245 -9.26 -24.16 2.42
CA ARG A 245 -9.33 -22.70 2.25
C ARG A 245 -10.10 -22.29 1.00
N LEU A 246 -11.07 -21.44 1.17
CA LEU A 246 -11.77 -20.72 0.12
C LEU A 246 -11.53 -19.23 0.27
N ASP A 247 -10.96 -18.60 -0.74
CA ASP A 247 -10.78 -17.16 -0.79
C ASP A 247 -11.46 -16.60 -2.04
N ILE A 248 -12.61 -15.98 -1.83
CA ILE A 248 -13.43 -15.32 -2.87
C ILE A 248 -13.62 -13.83 -2.54
N SER A 249 -12.75 -13.30 -1.68
CA SER A 249 -12.85 -11.92 -1.23
C SER A 249 -12.65 -10.91 -2.38
N SER A 250 -13.10 -9.67 -2.17
CA SER A 250 -12.96 -8.58 -3.15
C SER A 250 -13.44 -8.98 -4.54
N ASN A 251 -14.71 -9.36 -4.60
CA ASN A 251 -15.42 -9.74 -5.83
C ASN A 251 -16.83 -9.13 -5.83
N ASN A 252 -17.68 -9.58 -6.73
CA ASN A 252 -19.04 -9.09 -6.91
C ASN A 252 -20.10 -10.18 -6.67
N PHE A 253 -19.75 -11.22 -5.87
CA PHE A 253 -20.68 -12.28 -5.51
C PHE A 253 -21.87 -11.72 -4.71
N SER A 254 -23.05 -12.28 -4.95
CA SER A 254 -24.33 -11.84 -4.37
C SER A 254 -25.21 -13.02 -3.95
N GLY A 255 -26.40 -12.75 -3.46
CA GLY A 255 -27.29 -13.78 -2.95
C GLY A 255 -26.91 -14.25 -1.55
N GLU A 256 -27.45 -15.34 -1.10
CA GLU A 256 -27.16 -15.92 0.19
C GLU A 256 -25.96 -16.87 0.11
N ILE A 257 -25.20 -16.96 1.19
CA ILE A 257 -24.14 -17.97 1.32
C ILE A 257 -24.83 -19.35 1.48
N PRO A 258 -24.51 -20.35 0.65
CA PRO A 258 -25.21 -21.63 0.68
C PRO A 258 -24.98 -22.40 1.99
N ASP A 259 -26.00 -23.07 2.49
CA ASP A 259 -25.96 -23.81 3.76
C ASP A 259 -25.47 -25.25 3.57
N VAL A 260 -24.23 -25.44 3.13
CA VAL A 260 -23.66 -26.74 2.72
C VAL A 260 -22.29 -27.09 3.33
N PHE A 261 -21.69 -26.17 4.09
CA PHE A 261 -20.31 -26.30 4.57
C PHE A 261 -20.11 -27.43 5.60
N ASN A 262 -21.17 -27.99 6.18
CA ASN A 262 -21.09 -29.17 7.03
C ASN A 262 -20.61 -30.45 6.30
N GLN A 263 -20.63 -30.45 4.97
CA GLN A 263 -20.08 -31.53 4.14
C GLN A 263 -18.56 -31.43 3.99
N LEU A 264 -17.97 -30.28 4.30
CA LEU A 264 -16.52 -30.02 4.14
C LEU A 264 -15.78 -30.25 5.46
N GLN A 265 -15.35 -31.48 5.73
CA GLN A 265 -14.79 -31.90 7.01
C GLN A 265 -13.45 -31.24 7.38
N ASN A 266 -12.73 -30.65 6.42
CA ASN A 266 -11.42 -30.02 6.60
C ASN A 266 -11.46 -28.51 6.41
N PHE A 267 -12.63 -27.89 6.27
CA PHE A 267 -12.79 -26.50 5.86
C PHE A 267 -12.48 -25.55 7.02
N GLN A 268 -11.32 -24.88 6.96
CA GLN A 268 -10.80 -24.05 8.06
C GLN A 268 -10.86 -22.55 7.78
N TYR A 269 -10.78 -22.13 6.52
CA TYR A 269 -10.62 -20.71 6.17
C TYR A 269 -11.64 -20.29 5.12
N LEU A 270 -12.58 -19.42 5.52
CA LEU A 270 -13.49 -18.74 4.60
C LEU A 270 -13.18 -17.24 4.57
N LEU A 271 -12.66 -16.76 3.45
CA LEU A 271 -12.50 -15.35 3.15
C LEU A 271 -13.47 -14.97 2.02
N ALA A 272 -14.55 -14.30 2.37
CA ALA A 272 -15.58 -13.86 1.44
C ALA A 272 -15.93 -12.37 1.65
N HIS A 273 -14.98 -11.63 2.25
CA HIS A 273 -15.17 -10.20 2.50
C HIS A 273 -15.22 -9.38 1.21
N SER A 274 -15.76 -8.18 1.29
CA SER A 274 -15.83 -7.25 0.16
C SER A 274 -16.54 -7.86 -1.05
N ASN A 275 -17.78 -8.29 -0.80
CA ASN A 275 -18.72 -8.82 -1.77
C ASN A 275 -20.13 -8.22 -1.55
N LYS A 276 -21.15 -8.79 -2.15
CA LYS A 276 -22.56 -8.38 -2.02
C LYS A 276 -23.43 -9.48 -1.42
N PHE A 277 -22.85 -10.40 -0.62
CA PHE A 277 -23.62 -11.44 0.05
C PHE A 277 -24.67 -10.84 1.00
N SER A 278 -25.85 -11.45 1.04
CA SER A 278 -26.99 -11.04 1.83
C SER A 278 -27.54 -12.21 2.68
N GLY A 279 -28.60 -11.98 3.43
CA GLY A 279 -29.19 -12.98 4.29
C GLY A 279 -28.40 -13.20 5.59
N LYS A 280 -28.50 -14.39 6.16
CA LYS A 280 -27.89 -14.75 7.44
C LYS A 280 -26.62 -15.58 7.24
N ILE A 281 -25.82 -15.71 8.31
CA ILE A 281 -24.74 -16.70 8.36
C ILE A 281 -25.39 -18.08 8.34
N PRO A 282 -25.05 -18.97 7.38
CA PRO A 282 -25.66 -20.28 7.28
C PRO A 282 -25.33 -21.17 8.48
N SER A 283 -26.25 -22.07 8.82
CA SER A 283 -26.14 -22.95 9.98
C SER A 283 -24.95 -23.91 9.87
N SER A 284 -24.60 -24.31 8.67
CA SER A 284 -23.41 -25.15 8.40
C SER A 284 -22.10 -24.47 8.75
N LEU A 285 -22.02 -23.16 8.66
CA LEU A 285 -20.85 -22.37 9.10
C LEU A 285 -20.92 -22.08 10.60
N SER A 286 -22.09 -21.65 11.10
CA SER A 286 -22.24 -21.27 12.51
C SER A 286 -22.19 -22.45 13.49
N ASN A 287 -22.19 -23.69 13.01
CA ASN A 287 -21.98 -24.91 13.81
C ASN A 287 -20.70 -25.67 13.47
N SER A 288 -19.80 -25.11 12.65
CA SER A 288 -18.62 -25.83 12.17
C SER A 288 -17.56 -25.98 13.27
N PRO A 289 -17.15 -27.22 13.62
CA PRO A 289 -16.12 -27.44 14.62
C PRO A 289 -14.71 -27.20 14.12
N VAL A 290 -14.52 -27.10 12.80
CA VAL A 290 -13.21 -27.04 12.14
C VAL A 290 -12.87 -25.66 11.61
N ILE A 291 -13.85 -24.76 11.44
CA ILE A 291 -13.60 -23.40 10.97
C ILE A 291 -12.68 -22.65 11.94
N ASN A 292 -11.59 -22.13 11.42
CA ASN A 292 -10.58 -21.39 12.17
C ASN A 292 -10.71 -19.87 11.93
N LEU A 293 -10.95 -19.47 10.69
CA LEU A 293 -11.12 -18.09 10.27
C LEU A 293 -12.40 -17.94 9.46
N LEU A 294 -13.27 -17.04 9.91
CA LEU A 294 -14.47 -16.63 9.20
C LEU A 294 -14.44 -15.12 8.97
N ASN A 295 -14.16 -14.72 7.72
CA ASN A 295 -14.12 -13.33 7.31
C ASN A 295 -15.20 -13.04 6.26
N LEU A 296 -16.28 -12.40 6.71
CA LEU A 296 -17.43 -11.98 5.92
C LEU A 296 -17.61 -10.46 5.92
N ARG A 297 -16.57 -9.72 6.26
CA ARG A 297 -16.58 -8.26 6.32
C ARG A 297 -17.01 -7.63 5.00
N ASN A 298 -17.61 -6.44 5.07
CA ASN A 298 -18.01 -5.62 3.92
C ASN A 298 -18.88 -6.41 2.94
N ASN A 299 -20.07 -6.76 3.44
CA ASN A 299 -21.15 -7.42 2.71
C ASN A 299 -22.50 -6.79 3.08
N SER A 300 -23.60 -7.42 2.72
CA SER A 300 -24.97 -7.01 3.08
C SER A 300 -25.69 -8.02 3.98
N LEU A 301 -24.92 -8.81 4.76
CA LEU A 301 -25.47 -9.81 5.68
C LEU A 301 -26.28 -9.14 6.80
N GLU A 302 -27.36 -9.78 7.25
CA GLU A 302 -28.32 -9.18 8.18
C GLU A 302 -28.85 -10.15 9.23
N GLY A 303 -29.66 -9.64 10.15
CA GLY A 303 -30.22 -10.41 11.24
C GLY A 303 -29.32 -10.47 12.48
N SER A 304 -29.62 -11.32 13.43
CA SER A 304 -28.79 -11.58 14.60
C SER A 304 -27.59 -12.49 14.24
N ILE A 305 -26.48 -12.31 14.94
CA ILE A 305 -25.36 -13.25 14.85
C ILE A 305 -25.69 -14.45 15.75
N ASP A 306 -25.93 -15.59 15.12
CA ASP A 306 -26.34 -16.83 15.80
C ASP A 306 -25.27 -17.92 15.59
N LEU A 307 -24.12 -17.75 16.29
CA LEU A 307 -23.01 -18.70 16.28
C LEU A 307 -23.13 -19.70 17.43
N ASN A 308 -23.00 -20.98 17.15
CA ASN A 308 -22.91 -22.03 18.17
C ASN A 308 -21.46 -22.17 18.67
N CYS A 309 -21.04 -21.25 19.51
CA CYS A 309 -19.66 -21.22 20.04
C CYS A 309 -19.30 -22.49 20.86
N SER A 310 -20.27 -23.25 21.32
CA SER A 310 -20.00 -24.54 21.97
C SER A 310 -19.53 -25.61 20.96
N ALA A 311 -19.94 -25.51 19.71
CA ALA A 311 -19.53 -26.38 18.62
C ALA A 311 -18.26 -25.86 17.88
N MET A 312 -18.10 -24.54 17.77
CA MET A 312 -17.03 -23.88 16.99
C MET A 312 -15.69 -23.84 17.76
N VAL A 313 -15.19 -25.01 18.14
CA VAL A 313 -14.02 -25.16 19.02
C VAL A 313 -12.71 -24.68 18.42
N ALA A 314 -12.60 -24.61 17.08
CA ALA A 314 -11.41 -24.20 16.37
C ALA A 314 -11.41 -22.70 15.99
N LEU A 315 -12.51 -21.98 16.13
CA LEU A 315 -12.63 -20.60 15.68
C LEU A 315 -11.66 -19.69 16.43
N ASN A 316 -10.72 -19.13 15.68
CA ASN A 316 -9.67 -18.23 16.16
C ASN A 316 -9.95 -16.76 15.80
N SER A 317 -10.49 -16.55 14.59
CA SER A 317 -10.67 -15.21 14.03
C SER A 317 -12.04 -15.06 13.38
N LEU A 318 -12.77 -13.99 13.79
CA LEU A 318 -14.11 -13.67 13.33
C LEU A 318 -14.16 -12.20 12.87
N ASP A 319 -14.31 -11.96 11.56
CA ASP A 319 -14.54 -10.63 11.00
C ASP A 319 -15.90 -10.56 10.29
N LEU A 320 -16.84 -9.88 10.91
CA LEU A 320 -18.20 -9.62 10.40
C LEU A 320 -18.46 -8.11 10.24
N ALA A 321 -17.42 -7.30 10.27
CA ALA A 321 -17.54 -5.85 10.21
C ALA A 321 -18.16 -5.36 8.89
N THR A 322 -18.79 -4.19 8.93
CA THR A 322 -19.41 -3.56 7.76
C THR A 322 -20.43 -4.48 7.11
N ASN A 323 -21.48 -4.77 7.85
CA ASN A 323 -22.65 -5.53 7.43
C ASN A 323 -23.92 -4.87 8.01
N LYS A 324 -25.06 -5.55 7.96
CA LYS A 324 -26.34 -5.10 8.50
C LYS A 324 -26.81 -5.94 9.70
N PHE A 325 -25.87 -6.61 10.38
CA PHE A 325 -26.22 -7.37 11.59
C PHE A 325 -26.83 -6.46 12.66
N ASN A 326 -27.82 -6.96 13.37
CA ASN A 326 -28.60 -6.21 14.35
C ASN A 326 -28.81 -6.99 15.67
N GLY A 327 -29.52 -6.38 16.60
CA GLY A 327 -29.73 -6.96 17.91
C GLY A 327 -28.58 -6.69 18.89
N PRO A 328 -28.48 -7.42 19.99
CA PRO A 328 -27.40 -7.29 20.95
C PRO A 328 -26.09 -7.93 20.41
N VAL A 329 -24.96 -7.52 20.95
CA VAL A 329 -23.69 -8.25 20.75
C VAL A 329 -23.87 -9.66 21.33
N PRO A 330 -23.47 -10.75 20.61
CA PRO A 330 -23.72 -12.11 21.10
C PRO A 330 -23.02 -12.40 22.42
N ASP A 331 -23.76 -12.90 23.39
CA ASP A 331 -23.26 -13.20 24.74
C ASP A 331 -22.53 -14.54 24.84
N ASN A 332 -22.69 -15.41 23.84
CA ASN A 332 -22.09 -16.74 23.79
C ASN A 332 -20.71 -16.80 23.15
N LEU A 333 -20.18 -15.68 22.61
CA LEU A 333 -18.87 -15.64 21.97
C LEU A 333 -17.72 -16.17 22.86
N PRO A 334 -17.68 -15.96 24.20
CA PRO A 334 -16.63 -16.51 25.05
C PRO A 334 -16.57 -18.04 25.08
N LEU A 335 -17.64 -18.75 24.69
CA LEU A 335 -17.66 -20.20 24.57
C LEU A 335 -16.80 -20.69 23.38
N CYS A 336 -16.49 -19.84 22.40
CA CYS A 336 -15.50 -20.06 21.35
C CYS A 336 -14.09 -19.89 21.95
N ARG A 337 -13.58 -20.91 22.66
CA ARG A 337 -12.41 -20.81 23.54
C ARG A 337 -11.10 -20.43 22.85
N GLN A 338 -10.98 -20.66 21.53
CA GLN A 338 -9.80 -20.28 20.73
C GLN A 338 -9.90 -18.87 20.14
N LEU A 339 -11.03 -18.20 20.29
CA LEU A 339 -11.33 -16.93 19.63
C LEU A 339 -10.44 -15.81 20.18
N LYS A 340 -9.50 -15.34 19.35
CA LYS A 340 -8.53 -14.29 19.67
C LYS A 340 -8.91 -12.95 19.06
N ASN A 341 -9.45 -12.97 17.85
CA ASN A 341 -9.69 -11.76 17.08
C ASN A 341 -11.18 -11.64 16.74
N ILE A 342 -11.78 -10.54 17.15
CA ILE A 342 -13.20 -10.23 16.91
C ILE A 342 -13.30 -8.84 16.30
N ASN A 343 -13.88 -8.76 15.11
CA ASN A 343 -14.24 -7.50 14.48
C ASN A 343 -15.72 -7.52 14.09
N LEU A 344 -16.54 -6.77 14.81
CA LEU A 344 -17.97 -6.61 14.57
C LEU A 344 -18.33 -5.15 14.21
N ALA A 345 -17.33 -4.33 13.89
CA ALA A 345 -17.51 -2.90 13.64
C ALA A 345 -18.47 -2.61 12.49
N ARG A 346 -19.09 -1.42 12.51
CA ARG A 346 -19.97 -0.93 11.43
C ARG A 346 -21.12 -1.90 11.13
N ASN A 347 -21.85 -2.25 12.18
CA ASN A 347 -23.09 -2.98 12.14
C ASN A 347 -24.16 -2.17 12.87
N THR A 348 -25.37 -2.69 13.00
CA THR A 348 -26.49 -2.03 13.68
C THR A 348 -26.79 -2.69 15.03
N PHE A 349 -25.74 -3.11 15.76
CA PHE A 349 -25.92 -3.65 17.09
C PHE A 349 -26.46 -2.58 18.05
N SER A 350 -27.04 -3.03 19.16
CA SER A 350 -27.57 -2.15 20.21
C SER A 350 -27.33 -2.77 21.58
N GLY A 351 -27.48 -1.96 22.61
CA GLY A 351 -27.34 -2.42 23.98
C GLY A 351 -25.96 -2.21 24.57
N GLN A 352 -25.53 -3.12 25.40
CA GLN A 352 -24.29 -3.06 26.16
C GLN A 352 -23.37 -4.21 25.77
N ILE A 353 -22.09 -4.10 26.11
CA ILE A 353 -21.16 -5.24 26.03
C ILE A 353 -21.66 -6.31 27.04
N PRO A 354 -21.84 -7.58 26.60
CA PRO A 354 -22.35 -8.63 27.46
C PRO A 354 -21.42 -8.92 28.66
N GLU A 355 -22.02 -9.16 29.83
CA GLU A 355 -21.27 -9.51 31.03
C GLU A 355 -20.44 -10.79 30.87
N SER A 356 -20.85 -11.70 29.99
CA SER A 356 -20.14 -12.92 29.67
C SER A 356 -18.74 -12.67 29.07
N PHE A 357 -18.47 -11.49 28.50
CA PHE A 357 -17.16 -11.17 27.90
C PHE A 357 -16.01 -11.24 28.92
N LYS A 358 -16.28 -11.09 30.21
CA LYS A 358 -15.29 -11.32 31.26
C LYS A 358 -14.70 -12.73 31.27
N GLU A 359 -15.39 -13.70 30.66
CA GLU A 359 -14.94 -15.09 30.56
C GLU A 359 -13.99 -15.34 29.37
N PHE A 360 -13.70 -14.32 28.57
CA PHE A 360 -12.72 -14.45 27.49
C PHE A 360 -11.31 -14.62 28.04
N HIS A 361 -10.72 -15.79 27.76
CA HIS A 361 -9.35 -16.07 28.15
C HIS A 361 -8.32 -15.90 27.00
N SER A 362 -8.78 -15.97 25.75
CA SER A 362 -7.93 -15.92 24.55
C SER A 362 -8.00 -14.59 23.80
N LEU A 363 -8.98 -13.74 24.05
CA LEU A 363 -9.26 -12.52 23.30
C LEU A 363 -8.06 -11.56 23.33
N SER A 364 -7.55 -11.23 22.16
CA SER A 364 -6.42 -10.32 21.95
C SER A 364 -6.85 -9.02 21.24
N TYR A 365 -7.73 -9.14 20.26
CA TYR A 365 -8.24 -8.02 19.48
C TYR A 365 -9.75 -7.95 19.53
N LEU A 366 -10.30 -6.75 19.85
CA LEU A 366 -11.74 -6.49 19.80
C LEU A 366 -12.02 -5.14 19.14
N SER A 367 -12.81 -5.16 18.07
CA SER A 367 -13.37 -3.96 17.45
C SER A 367 -14.90 -4.06 17.41
N LEU A 368 -15.56 -3.06 18.03
CA LEU A 368 -17.01 -2.89 18.05
C LEU A 368 -17.42 -1.49 17.53
N SER A 369 -16.54 -0.85 16.75
CA SER A 369 -16.73 0.53 16.30
C SER A 369 -18.03 0.71 15.53
N ASN A 370 -18.71 1.84 15.74
CA ASN A 370 -19.95 2.22 15.05
C ASN A 370 -21.06 1.14 15.17
N SER A 371 -21.41 0.82 16.41
CA SER A 371 -22.35 -0.25 16.75
C SER A 371 -23.41 0.21 17.77
N SER A 372 -23.65 1.51 17.91
CA SER A 372 -24.70 2.10 18.80
C SER A 372 -24.71 1.57 20.24
N LEU A 373 -23.54 1.23 20.78
CA LEU A 373 -23.39 0.72 22.15
C LEU A 373 -23.50 1.84 23.19
N HIS A 374 -23.91 1.49 24.40
CA HIS A 374 -23.99 2.40 25.55
C HIS A 374 -23.42 1.75 26.81
N ASN A 375 -23.24 2.56 27.88
CA ASN A 375 -22.68 2.17 29.18
C ASN A 375 -21.19 1.83 29.10
N LEU A 376 -20.39 2.84 28.73
CA LEU A 376 -18.91 2.74 28.61
C LEU A 376 -18.26 2.26 29.91
N SER A 377 -18.77 2.71 31.08
CA SER A 377 -18.22 2.31 32.37
C SER A 377 -18.31 0.79 32.59
N SER A 378 -19.48 0.21 32.36
CA SER A 378 -19.63 -1.25 32.43
C SER A 378 -18.79 -1.97 31.37
N ALA A 379 -18.74 -1.43 30.15
CA ALA A 379 -17.94 -2.00 29.08
C ALA A 379 -16.46 -2.15 29.46
N LEU A 380 -15.84 -1.09 29.99
CA LEU A 380 -14.45 -1.12 30.43
C LEU A 380 -14.22 -2.05 31.61
N GLN A 381 -15.17 -2.08 32.61
CA GLN A 381 -15.10 -3.00 33.75
C GLN A 381 -15.18 -4.47 33.35
N ILE A 382 -15.95 -4.80 32.30
CA ILE A 382 -16.03 -6.16 31.76
C ILE A 382 -14.76 -6.49 30.98
N LEU A 383 -14.33 -5.61 30.06
CA LEU A 383 -13.22 -5.89 29.15
C LEU A 383 -11.84 -5.93 29.82
N GLN A 384 -11.66 -5.26 30.95
CA GLN A 384 -10.40 -5.39 31.72
C GLN A 384 -10.15 -6.82 32.22
N GLN A 385 -11.19 -7.66 32.34
CA GLN A 385 -11.05 -9.05 32.73
C GLN A 385 -10.48 -9.93 31.60
N CYS A 386 -10.48 -9.42 30.35
CA CYS A 386 -9.86 -10.06 29.18
C CYS A 386 -8.33 -9.88 29.24
N ARG A 387 -7.63 -10.66 30.06
CA ARG A 387 -6.20 -10.48 30.39
C ARG A 387 -5.24 -10.51 29.20
N ASN A 388 -5.65 -11.07 28.06
CA ASN A 388 -4.85 -11.14 26.86
C ASN A 388 -5.20 -10.04 25.84
N LEU A 389 -6.10 -9.11 26.19
CA LEU A 389 -6.53 -8.05 25.29
C LEU A 389 -5.37 -7.08 25.02
N THR A 390 -4.94 -7.00 23.77
CA THR A 390 -3.89 -6.14 23.29
C THR A 390 -4.42 -4.96 22.50
N ALA A 391 -5.57 -5.09 21.83
CA ALA A 391 -6.15 -4.03 21.05
C ALA A 391 -7.66 -3.91 21.27
N LEU A 392 -8.11 -2.71 21.62
CA LEU A 392 -9.50 -2.35 21.85
C LEU A 392 -9.90 -1.13 21.03
N VAL A 393 -10.88 -1.30 20.14
CA VAL A 393 -11.36 -0.23 19.25
C VAL A 393 -12.88 -0.07 19.39
N LEU A 394 -13.30 1.07 19.96
CA LEU A 394 -14.68 1.36 20.34
C LEU A 394 -15.23 2.66 19.72
N THR A 395 -14.62 3.15 18.68
CA THR A 395 -14.98 4.41 17.98
C THR A 395 -16.45 4.48 17.62
N LEU A 396 -17.06 5.67 17.69
CA LEU A 396 -18.47 5.93 17.34
C LEU A 396 -19.48 5.11 18.18
N ASN A 397 -19.19 4.90 19.45
CA ASN A 397 -20.12 4.31 20.43
C ASN A 397 -20.27 5.25 21.64
N PHE A 398 -21.12 4.89 22.60
CA PHE A 398 -21.32 5.58 23.88
C PHE A 398 -21.58 7.11 23.76
N PRO A 399 -22.49 7.55 22.90
CA PRO A 399 -22.62 8.95 22.49
C PRO A 399 -22.91 9.89 23.67
N GLY A 400 -21.95 10.76 23.99
CA GLY A 400 -22.09 11.81 25.02
C GLY A 400 -21.96 11.32 26.45
N GLU A 401 -21.54 10.10 26.68
CA GLU A 401 -21.22 9.55 27.99
C GLU A 401 -19.98 10.20 28.60
N THR A 402 -19.76 9.96 29.88
CA THR A 402 -18.53 10.42 30.56
C THR A 402 -17.50 9.31 30.53
N LEU A 403 -16.27 9.65 30.16
CA LEU A 403 -15.13 8.73 30.28
C LEU A 403 -14.90 8.44 31.77
N PRO A 404 -15.06 7.18 32.23
CA PRO A 404 -15.03 6.89 33.66
C PRO A 404 -13.63 7.09 34.27
N ASP A 405 -13.59 7.73 35.44
CA ASP A 405 -12.34 7.84 36.24
C ASP A 405 -12.40 6.83 37.40
N ASP A 406 -12.51 5.55 37.07
CA ASP A 406 -12.56 4.45 38.01
C ASP A 406 -11.15 3.92 38.28
N PRO A 407 -10.58 4.11 39.48
CA PRO A 407 -9.22 3.69 39.81
C PRO A 407 -9.01 2.16 39.78
N THR A 408 -10.11 1.38 39.73
CA THR A 408 -10.03 -0.08 39.65
C THR A 408 -9.78 -0.58 38.23
N LEU A 409 -9.91 0.29 37.21
CA LEU A 409 -9.66 -0.10 35.83
C LEU A 409 -8.16 -0.36 35.59
N HIS A 410 -7.88 -1.56 35.11
CA HIS A 410 -6.54 -2.01 34.85
C HIS A 410 -6.48 -2.99 33.66
N PHE A 411 -5.70 -2.66 32.63
CA PHE A 411 -5.50 -3.51 31.46
C PHE A 411 -4.04 -3.96 31.41
N GLU A 412 -3.78 -5.27 31.59
CA GLU A 412 -2.42 -5.81 31.74
C GLU A 412 -1.58 -5.72 30.46
N LYS A 413 -2.19 -5.98 29.29
CA LYS A 413 -1.46 -6.14 28.02
C LYS A 413 -1.92 -5.19 26.90
N LEU A 414 -2.77 -4.23 27.23
CA LEU A 414 -3.35 -3.36 26.20
C LEU A 414 -2.25 -2.47 25.58
N LYS A 415 -2.11 -2.58 24.27
CA LYS A 415 -1.18 -1.82 23.43
C LYS A 415 -1.89 -0.75 22.62
N VAL A 416 -3.14 -1.02 22.22
CA VAL A 416 -3.94 -0.12 21.39
C VAL A 416 -5.26 0.16 22.08
N LEU A 417 -5.55 1.43 22.30
CA LEU A 417 -6.85 1.91 22.78
C LEU A 417 -7.36 3.02 21.87
N VAL A 418 -8.50 2.79 21.25
CA VAL A 418 -9.16 3.75 20.37
C VAL A 418 -10.61 3.94 20.81
N ILE A 419 -10.94 5.13 21.34
CA ILE A 419 -12.30 5.53 21.72
C ILE A 419 -12.55 6.93 21.13
N ALA A 420 -12.52 7.00 19.81
CA ALA A 420 -12.64 8.24 19.07
C ALA A 420 -14.09 8.51 18.61
N SER A 421 -14.40 9.78 18.35
CA SER A 421 -15.71 10.20 17.81
C SER A 421 -16.93 9.72 18.60
N CYS A 422 -16.80 9.64 19.91
CA CYS A 422 -17.87 9.19 20.82
C CYS A 422 -18.58 10.36 21.54
N ARG A 423 -18.13 11.61 21.34
CA ARG A 423 -18.61 12.79 22.06
C ARG A 423 -18.48 12.65 23.59
N LEU A 424 -17.50 11.89 24.06
CA LEU A 424 -17.29 11.64 25.48
C LEU A 424 -16.97 12.94 26.23
N LYS A 425 -17.43 13.02 27.46
CA LYS A 425 -17.18 14.12 28.39
C LYS A 425 -16.22 13.69 29.50
N GLY A 426 -15.79 14.64 30.31
CA GLY A 426 -14.88 14.40 31.42
C GLY A 426 -13.45 14.79 31.10
N SER A 427 -12.52 14.29 31.89
CA SER A 427 -11.08 14.50 31.69
C SER A 427 -10.37 13.19 31.40
N ILE A 428 -9.10 13.25 31.04
CA ILE A 428 -8.27 12.05 30.89
C ILE A 428 -8.11 11.39 32.27
N PRO A 429 -8.58 10.14 32.43
CA PRO A 429 -8.64 9.49 33.73
C PRO A 429 -7.28 8.92 34.16
N GLN A 430 -7.11 8.79 35.49
CA GLN A 430 -5.84 8.33 36.05
C GLN A 430 -5.52 6.85 35.79
N TRP A 431 -6.53 6.00 35.55
CA TRP A 431 -6.28 4.59 35.25
C TRP A 431 -5.50 4.36 33.95
N LEU A 432 -5.59 5.27 32.97
CA LEU A 432 -4.77 5.19 31.76
C LEU A 432 -3.26 5.13 32.09
N ARG A 433 -2.79 5.86 33.11
CA ARG A 433 -1.40 5.84 33.54
C ARG A 433 -0.88 4.42 33.84
N ASN A 434 -1.77 3.51 34.24
CA ASN A 434 -1.41 2.15 34.61
C ASN A 434 -1.25 1.20 33.43
N ILE A 435 -1.61 1.64 32.21
CA ILE A 435 -1.46 0.82 30.99
C ILE A 435 -0.04 1.02 30.42
N THR A 436 0.94 0.41 31.05
CA THR A 436 2.37 0.64 30.72
C THR A 436 2.82 0.15 29.35
N ALA A 437 2.07 -0.79 28.75
CA ALA A 437 2.35 -1.36 27.43
C ALA A 437 1.75 -0.56 26.26
N LEU A 438 1.12 0.60 26.52
CA LEU A 438 0.39 1.36 25.52
C LEU A 438 1.31 1.88 24.42
N GLN A 439 0.99 1.58 23.18
CA GLN A 439 1.70 1.97 21.95
C GLN A 439 0.92 2.99 21.13
N LEU A 440 -0.42 2.86 21.11
CA LEU A 440 -1.33 3.72 20.39
C LEU A 440 -2.49 4.12 21.28
N LEU A 441 -2.72 5.44 21.39
CA LEU A 441 -3.89 6.01 22.05
C LEU A 441 -4.58 7.01 21.12
N ASP A 442 -5.85 6.77 20.84
CA ASP A 442 -6.69 7.71 20.10
C ASP A 442 -7.98 7.99 20.90
N LEU A 443 -8.07 9.21 21.40
CA LEU A 443 -9.26 9.77 22.08
C LEU A 443 -9.81 10.98 21.30
N SER A 444 -9.49 11.09 20.03
CA SER A 444 -9.86 12.23 19.19
C SER A 444 -11.39 12.36 18.99
N TRP A 445 -11.82 13.55 18.57
CA TRP A 445 -13.23 13.83 18.26
C TRP A 445 -14.18 13.49 19.43
N ASN A 446 -13.80 13.93 20.62
CA ASN A 446 -14.63 13.86 21.83
C ASN A 446 -14.89 15.26 22.40
N HIS A 447 -15.48 15.36 23.58
CA HIS A 447 -15.67 16.58 24.34
C HIS A 447 -14.90 16.50 25.67
N LEU A 448 -13.75 15.85 25.67
CA LEU A 448 -12.88 15.73 26.81
C LEU A 448 -12.27 17.10 27.14
N ALA A 449 -12.15 17.41 28.42
CA ALA A 449 -11.73 18.72 28.90
C ALA A 449 -10.67 18.60 30.02
N GLY A 450 -10.16 19.75 30.46
CA GLY A 450 -9.10 19.80 31.47
C GLY A 450 -7.70 19.80 30.86
N ALA A 451 -6.68 19.69 31.69
CA ALA A 451 -5.29 19.65 31.22
C ALA A 451 -4.87 18.25 30.75
N ILE A 452 -3.99 18.21 29.77
CA ILE A 452 -3.33 16.96 29.37
C ILE A 452 -2.37 16.56 30.51
N PRO A 453 -2.51 15.35 31.07
CA PRO A 453 -1.69 14.96 32.21
C PRO A 453 -0.21 14.80 31.88
N PRO A 454 0.72 15.30 32.74
CA PRO A 454 2.16 15.21 32.45
C PRO A 454 2.73 13.79 32.51
N TRP A 455 2.01 12.84 33.09
CA TRP A 455 2.44 11.44 33.13
C TRP A 455 2.45 10.75 31.75
N PHE A 456 1.90 11.36 30.68
CA PHE A 456 2.01 10.82 29.31
C PHE A 456 3.46 10.63 28.89
N GLY A 457 4.38 11.50 29.33
CA GLY A 457 5.81 11.35 29.04
C GLY A 457 6.46 10.11 29.68
N SER A 458 5.77 9.44 30.61
CA SER A 458 6.27 8.21 31.22
C SER A 458 6.04 6.93 30.39
N TYR A 459 5.25 7.01 29.32
CA TYR A 459 5.04 5.86 28.45
C TYR A 459 6.29 5.54 27.63
N ARG A 460 6.74 4.29 27.74
CA ARG A 460 7.96 3.83 27.07
C ARG A 460 7.75 3.60 25.56
N ASP A 461 6.61 3.00 25.22
CA ASP A 461 6.38 2.44 23.89
C ASP A 461 5.29 3.22 23.09
N LEU A 462 4.74 4.30 23.65
CA LEU A 462 3.70 5.12 23.03
C LEU A 462 4.30 5.91 21.85
N PHE A 463 3.94 5.54 20.62
CA PHE A 463 4.42 6.22 19.42
C PHE A 463 3.31 6.92 18.63
N TYR A 464 2.05 6.65 18.96
CA TYR A 464 0.90 7.29 18.35
C TYR A 464 -0.01 7.85 19.44
N LEU A 465 -0.16 9.17 19.46
CA LEU A 465 -1.05 9.88 20.38
C LEU A 465 -1.92 10.87 19.61
N ASP A 466 -3.23 10.63 19.57
CA ASP A 466 -4.22 11.54 19.00
C ASP A 466 -5.23 11.97 20.06
N LEU A 467 -5.15 13.23 20.45
CA LEU A 467 -6.07 13.91 21.38
C LEU A 467 -6.81 15.07 20.67
N SER A 468 -6.74 15.13 19.35
CA SER A 468 -7.31 16.21 18.56
C SER A 468 -8.83 16.30 18.67
N ASN A 469 -9.38 17.45 18.32
CA ASN A 469 -10.84 17.69 18.34
C ASN A 469 -11.49 17.37 19.70
N ASN A 470 -10.97 18.03 20.73
CA ASN A 470 -11.46 17.96 22.11
C ASN A 470 -11.56 19.38 22.70
N SER A 471 -11.68 19.47 24.03
CA SER A 471 -11.74 20.73 24.78
C SER A 471 -10.59 20.83 25.80
N PHE A 472 -9.43 20.30 25.51
CA PHE A 472 -8.29 20.35 26.42
C PHE A 472 -7.76 21.78 26.56
N THR A 473 -7.34 22.12 27.78
CA THR A 473 -6.88 23.47 28.15
C THR A 473 -5.53 23.42 28.85
N GLY A 474 -4.92 24.60 29.06
CA GLY A 474 -3.59 24.69 29.69
C GLY A 474 -2.44 24.46 28.73
N GLU A 475 -1.25 24.36 29.27
CA GLU A 475 -0.04 24.16 28.45
C GLU A 475 0.12 22.71 28.00
N ILE A 476 0.77 22.51 26.85
CA ILE A 476 1.22 21.18 26.43
C ILE A 476 2.25 20.68 27.44
N PRO A 477 2.05 19.52 28.08
CA PRO A 477 3.01 19.04 29.08
C PRO A 477 4.41 18.85 28.49
N LYS A 478 5.41 19.46 29.12
CA LYS A 478 6.79 19.34 28.65
C LYS A 478 7.28 17.89 28.59
N SER A 479 6.76 17.04 29.46
CA SER A 479 7.07 15.61 29.48
C SER A 479 6.75 14.87 28.16
N LEU A 480 5.84 15.37 27.32
CA LEU A 480 5.60 14.79 25.98
C LEU A 480 6.84 14.88 25.07
N THR A 481 7.78 15.79 25.36
CA THR A 481 9.06 15.87 24.63
C THR A 481 10.04 14.76 24.98
N GLU A 482 9.69 13.93 25.98
CA GLU A 482 10.56 12.90 26.56
C GLU A 482 10.10 11.47 26.20
N LEU A 483 9.11 11.32 25.32
CA LEU A 483 8.61 10.01 24.87
C LEU A 483 9.71 9.18 24.19
N PRO A 484 10.19 8.07 24.82
CA PRO A 484 11.37 7.35 24.34
C PRO A 484 11.18 6.72 22.97
N SER A 485 9.97 6.21 22.67
CA SER A 485 9.62 5.61 21.37
C SER A 485 9.74 6.60 20.20
N LEU A 486 9.53 7.89 20.47
CA LEU A 486 9.59 8.96 19.47
C LEU A 486 10.99 9.56 19.34
N ILE A 487 11.90 9.30 20.31
CA ILE A 487 13.30 9.78 20.28
C ILE A 487 14.20 8.80 19.55
N ASP A 488 14.38 7.59 20.07
CA ASP A 488 15.35 6.60 19.58
C ASP A 488 14.75 5.19 19.46
N GLY A 489 13.45 5.02 19.70
CA GLY A 489 12.79 3.72 19.80
C GLY A 489 12.91 2.88 18.54
N ASN A 490 13.49 1.69 18.69
CA ASN A 490 13.18 0.59 17.77
C ASN A 490 11.81 0.05 18.19
N ILE A 491 10.78 0.36 17.43
CA ILE A 491 9.48 -0.27 17.59
C ILE A 491 9.70 -1.75 17.33
N SER A 492 9.63 -2.57 18.39
CA SER A 492 9.86 -4.01 18.30
C SER A 492 8.84 -4.61 17.31
N LEU A 493 9.36 -5.22 16.26
CA LEU A 493 8.56 -5.95 15.27
C LEU A 493 8.08 -7.25 15.94
N GLU A 494 6.97 -7.21 16.65
CA GLU A 494 6.25 -8.44 16.99
C GLU A 494 5.60 -9.00 15.73
N GLU A 495 5.45 -10.33 15.66
CA GLU A 495 4.89 -11.02 14.50
C GLU A 495 3.56 -10.39 14.04
N PRO A 496 3.33 -10.29 12.73
CA PRO A 496 2.13 -9.70 12.19
C PRO A 496 0.91 -10.43 12.75
N SER A 497 -0.04 -9.66 13.30
CA SER A 497 -1.37 -10.18 13.56
C SER A 497 -1.97 -10.59 12.21
N PRO A 498 -2.32 -11.87 12.01
CA PRO A 498 -2.84 -12.28 10.72
C PRO A 498 -4.21 -11.63 10.50
N ASP A 499 -4.36 -10.98 9.36
CA ASP A 499 -5.61 -10.73 8.64
C ASP A 499 -6.64 -9.74 9.23
N PHE A 500 -6.33 -8.92 10.25
CA PHE A 500 -7.28 -7.92 10.74
C PHE A 500 -6.77 -6.49 10.51
N PRO A 501 -7.34 -5.77 9.54
CA PRO A 501 -6.98 -4.38 9.33
C PRO A 501 -7.56 -3.48 10.42
N PHE A 502 -6.75 -2.56 10.90
CA PHE A 502 -7.21 -1.42 11.69
C PHE A 502 -7.76 -0.35 10.76
N PHE A 503 -8.92 0.22 11.11
CA PHE A 503 -9.49 1.36 10.41
C PHE A 503 -9.46 2.57 11.33
N MET A 504 -8.70 3.60 10.94
CA MET A 504 -8.73 4.90 11.61
C MET A 504 -9.29 5.97 10.69
N LYS A 505 -10.12 6.85 11.24
CA LYS A 505 -10.65 8.00 10.52
C LYS A 505 -9.59 9.10 10.49
N ARG A 506 -9.10 9.47 9.34
CA ARG A 506 -8.01 10.45 9.20
C ARG A 506 -8.46 11.84 8.75
N ASN A 507 -9.73 12.06 8.40
CA ASN A 507 -10.26 13.37 8.02
C ASN A 507 -11.78 13.48 8.13
N GLU A 508 -12.29 14.70 8.02
CA GLU A 508 -13.74 15.02 8.05
C GLU A 508 -14.57 14.28 6.99
N SER A 509 -13.98 13.85 5.88
CA SER A 509 -14.68 13.12 4.81
C SER A 509 -15.04 11.68 5.15
N GLY A 510 -14.65 11.18 6.32
CA GLY A 510 -15.12 9.91 6.86
C GLY A 510 -14.53 8.64 6.23
N ARG A 511 -13.59 8.75 5.31
CA ARG A 511 -12.87 7.59 4.76
C ARG A 511 -11.77 7.19 5.74
N GLY A 512 -11.93 6.04 6.39
CA GLY A 512 -10.89 5.46 7.23
C GLY A 512 -9.75 4.90 6.37
N LEU A 513 -8.52 5.15 6.78
CA LEU A 513 -7.37 4.43 6.23
C LEU A 513 -7.31 3.06 6.89
N GLN A 514 -7.02 2.06 6.08
CA GLN A 514 -6.84 0.68 6.54
C GLN A 514 -5.36 0.44 6.82
N TYR A 515 -5.06 -0.08 8.00
CA TYR A 515 -3.72 -0.51 8.38
C TYR A 515 -3.76 -1.97 8.76
N ASN A 516 -2.92 -2.78 8.15
CA ASN A 516 -2.90 -4.22 8.40
C ASN A 516 -2.09 -4.59 9.65
N GLN A 517 -1.35 -3.63 10.20
CA GLN A 517 -0.46 -3.87 11.36
C GLN A 517 -0.32 -2.57 12.17
N ILE A 518 -0.14 -2.69 13.49
CA ILE A 518 -0.01 -1.53 14.39
C ILE A 518 1.16 -0.63 13.99
N TRP A 519 2.28 -1.21 13.62
CA TRP A 519 3.49 -0.46 13.21
C TRP A 519 3.41 0.17 11.80
N SER A 520 2.35 -0.08 11.05
CA SER A 520 2.07 0.65 9.81
C SER A 520 1.56 2.06 10.06
N PHE A 521 1.19 2.39 11.32
CA PHE A 521 0.83 3.75 11.67
C PHE A 521 2.08 4.62 11.76
N PRO A 522 2.08 5.81 11.13
CA PRO A 522 3.19 6.72 11.30
C PRO A 522 3.27 7.21 12.76
N PRO A 523 4.46 7.31 13.36
CA PRO A 523 4.63 7.93 14.65
C PRO A 523 4.04 9.35 14.69
N THR A 524 3.05 9.57 15.57
CA THR A 524 2.14 10.71 15.46
C THR A 524 1.94 11.37 16.82
N LEU A 525 1.90 12.70 16.82
CA LEU A 525 1.44 13.53 17.92
C LEU A 525 0.43 14.55 17.40
N GLU A 526 -0.86 14.28 17.53
CA GLU A 526 -1.98 15.15 17.12
C GLU A 526 -2.69 15.73 18.34
N LEU A 527 -2.58 17.04 18.53
CA LEU A 527 -3.21 17.81 19.60
C LEU A 527 -4.07 18.97 19.05
N GLY A 528 -4.28 19.00 17.74
CA GLY A 528 -5.02 20.04 17.06
C GLY A 528 -6.49 20.15 17.49
N HIS A 529 -7.12 21.28 17.21
CA HIS A 529 -8.53 21.54 17.56
C HIS A 529 -8.83 21.34 19.05
N ASN A 530 -8.12 22.09 19.89
CA ASN A 530 -8.31 22.16 21.35
C ASN A 530 -8.23 23.64 21.81
N PHE A 531 -8.13 23.88 23.10
CA PHE A 531 -7.92 25.19 23.74
C PHE A 531 -6.57 25.26 24.47
N LEU A 532 -5.56 24.54 23.94
CA LEU A 532 -4.22 24.52 24.51
C LEU A 532 -3.56 25.88 24.36
N SER A 533 -2.81 26.29 25.37
CA SER A 533 -2.17 27.59 25.45
C SER A 533 -0.69 27.48 25.82
N GLY A 534 0.02 28.59 25.89
CA GLY A 534 1.45 28.63 26.23
C GLY A 534 2.35 28.33 25.02
N PRO A 535 3.66 28.10 25.26
CA PRO A 535 4.63 27.97 24.20
C PRO A 535 4.72 26.55 23.63
N ILE A 536 5.25 26.45 22.41
CA ILE A 536 5.77 25.17 21.87
C ILE A 536 7.16 24.94 22.46
N TRP A 537 7.35 23.82 23.15
CA TRP A 537 8.63 23.53 23.80
C TRP A 537 9.73 23.23 22.78
N PRO A 538 10.92 23.86 22.89
CA PRO A 538 12.04 23.58 21.98
C PRO A 538 12.48 22.12 22.00
N GLU A 539 12.29 21.43 23.12
CA GLU A 539 12.65 20.03 23.31
C GLU A 539 11.85 19.05 22.44
N PHE A 540 10.74 19.47 21.83
CA PHE A 540 10.07 18.65 20.80
C PHE A 540 11.01 18.30 19.64
N GLY A 541 12.04 19.12 19.38
CA GLY A 541 13.09 18.79 18.42
C GLY A 541 13.86 17.50 18.72
N ASN A 542 13.76 16.94 19.93
CA ASN A 542 14.37 15.64 20.28
C ASN A 542 13.60 14.45 19.70
N LEU A 543 12.33 14.62 19.31
CA LEU A 543 11.45 13.57 18.83
C LEU A 543 11.73 13.23 17.35
N LYS A 544 12.88 12.60 17.08
CA LYS A 544 13.41 12.37 15.73
C LYS A 544 12.55 11.43 14.88
N LYS A 545 11.73 10.59 15.52
CA LYS A 545 10.92 9.56 14.86
C LYS A 545 9.51 10.02 14.53
N VAL A 546 9.08 11.20 14.96
CA VAL A 546 7.74 11.73 14.67
C VAL A 546 7.61 12.04 13.18
N HIS A 547 6.53 11.55 12.57
CA HIS A 547 6.15 11.83 11.19
C HIS A 547 5.05 12.88 11.10
N VAL A 548 4.13 12.91 12.08
CA VAL A 548 3.00 13.85 12.11
C VAL A 548 3.02 14.63 13.41
N PHE A 549 3.13 15.95 13.32
CA PHE A 549 3.03 16.88 14.44
C PHE A 549 2.01 17.96 14.12
N ASP A 550 0.80 17.79 14.66
CA ASP A 550 -0.35 18.68 14.40
C ASP A 550 -0.80 19.38 15.69
N LEU A 551 -0.64 20.70 15.74
CA LEU A 551 -1.04 21.59 16.83
C LEU A 551 -2.03 22.66 16.38
N LYS A 552 -2.58 22.55 15.17
CA LYS A 552 -3.49 23.55 14.60
C LYS A 552 -4.72 23.82 15.46
N PHE A 553 -5.36 24.97 15.28
CA PHE A 553 -6.58 25.37 15.99
C PHE A 553 -6.46 25.22 17.51
N ASN A 554 -5.51 25.98 18.10
CA ASN A 554 -5.29 26.12 19.54
C ASN A 554 -5.05 27.60 19.90
N ASN A 555 -4.70 27.87 21.13
CA ASN A 555 -4.34 29.22 21.63
C ASN A 555 -2.83 29.29 21.97
N LEU A 556 -1.99 28.54 21.24
CA LEU A 556 -0.54 28.49 21.47
C LEU A 556 0.09 29.83 21.10
N SER A 557 1.07 30.27 21.90
CA SER A 557 1.68 31.58 21.77
C SER A 557 3.21 31.53 21.83
N GLY A 558 3.85 32.66 21.57
CA GLY A 558 5.30 32.74 21.53
C GLY A 558 5.90 32.32 20.19
N PRO A 559 7.22 32.21 20.10
CA PRO A 559 7.91 31.92 18.84
C PRO A 559 7.86 30.44 18.49
N ILE A 560 7.90 30.13 17.18
CA ILE A 560 8.17 28.77 16.71
C ILE A 560 9.61 28.40 17.04
N PRO A 561 9.88 27.31 17.80
CA PRO A 561 11.24 26.97 18.16
C PRO A 561 12.04 26.45 16.97
N GLY A 562 13.22 27.03 16.73
CA GLY A 562 14.12 26.55 15.67
C GLY A 562 14.63 25.11 15.90
N ASN A 563 14.56 24.62 17.13
CA ASN A 563 14.93 23.25 17.50
C ASN A 563 14.00 22.19 16.88
N LEU A 564 12.79 22.55 16.46
CA LEU A 564 11.90 21.60 15.75
C LEU A 564 12.56 21.03 14.50
N SER A 565 13.58 21.69 13.96
CA SER A 565 14.44 21.15 12.89
C SER A 565 15.16 19.82 13.24
N GLY A 566 15.16 19.45 14.52
CA GLY A 566 15.69 18.16 14.99
C GLY A 566 14.74 16.96 14.77
N MET A 567 13.46 17.20 14.44
CA MET A 567 12.47 16.16 14.13
C MET A 567 12.71 15.60 12.71
N SER A 568 13.81 14.89 12.55
CA SER A 568 14.38 14.52 11.25
C SER A 568 13.49 13.64 10.36
N SER A 569 12.49 12.96 10.93
CA SER A 569 11.53 12.12 10.18
C SER A 569 10.19 12.82 9.91
N LEU A 570 10.07 14.13 10.24
CA LEU A 570 8.79 14.84 10.18
C LEU A 570 8.31 15.02 8.75
N GLU A 571 7.10 14.55 8.48
CA GLU A 571 6.41 14.66 7.18
C GLU A 571 5.31 15.72 7.19
N ILE A 572 4.63 15.89 8.33
CA ILE A 572 3.52 16.85 8.49
C ILE A 572 3.78 17.72 9.71
N LEU A 573 3.81 19.05 9.51
CA LEU A 573 3.85 20.05 10.56
C LEU A 573 2.73 21.07 10.35
N ASP A 574 1.69 21.02 11.16
CA ASP A 574 0.58 21.96 11.10
C ASP A 574 0.47 22.74 12.43
N LEU A 575 0.81 24.02 12.38
CA LEU A 575 0.76 24.98 13.48
C LEU A 575 -0.26 26.11 13.21
N SER A 576 -1.11 25.95 12.19
CA SER A 576 -2.05 26.95 11.75
C SER A 576 -3.12 27.26 12.80
N HIS A 577 -3.72 28.45 12.71
CA HIS A 577 -4.79 28.92 13.61
C HIS A 577 -4.36 28.86 15.09
N ASN A 578 -3.33 29.64 15.42
CA ASN A 578 -2.81 29.84 16.77
C ASN A 578 -2.45 31.32 16.99
N ASP A 579 -1.89 31.67 18.13
CA ASP A 579 -1.37 33.02 18.47
C ASP A 579 0.17 33.09 18.42
N LEU A 580 0.81 32.25 17.58
CA LEU A 580 2.26 32.19 17.44
C LEU A 580 2.81 33.47 16.84
N SER A 581 3.94 33.95 17.35
CA SER A 581 4.57 35.22 16.99
C SER A 581 6.05 35.06 16.60
N GLY A 582 6.68 36.14 16.18
CA GLY A 582 8.08 36.11 15.73
C GLY A 582 8.21 35.66 14.28
N THR A 583 9.29 35.02 13.94
CA THR A 583 9.61 34.61 12.56
C THR A 583 9.51 33.11 12.38
N ILE A 584 9.33 32.63 11.16
CA ILE A 584 9.53 31.21 10.82
C ILE A 584 11.04 30.94 10.87
N PRO A 585 11.51 30.01 11.74
CA PRO A 585 12.93 29.77 11.89
C PRO A 585 13.55 29.18 10.60
N PRO A 586 14.63 29.77 10.06
CA PRO A 586 15.31 29.23 8.88
C PRO A 586 15.85 27.79 9.08
N SER A 587 16.11 27.40 10.32
CA SER A 587 16.56 26.03 10.63
C SER A 587 15.57 24.94 10.22
N LEU A 588 14.27 25.27 10.05
CA LEU A 588 13.25 24.30 9.60
C LEU A 588 13.47 23.86 8.15
N GLU A 589 14.26 24.56 7.35
CA GLU A 589 14.67 24.14 6.00
C GLU A 589 15.41 22.78 6.00
N ARG A 590 15.94 22.35 7.16
CA ARG A 590 16.60 21.05 7.34
C ARG A 590 15.63 19.87 7.38
N LEU A 591 14.34 20.12 7.49
CA LEU A 591 13.29 19.07 7.49
C LEU A 591 13.03 18.57 6.06
N SER A 592 13.91 17.70 5.57
CA SER A 592 13.91 17.24 4.17
C SER A 592 12.73 16.32 3.82
N PHE A 593 12.09 15.69 4.80
CA PHE A 593 10.91 14.84 4.60
C PHE A 593 9.59 15.58 4.72
N LEU A 594 9.62 16.89 5.04
CA LEU A 594 8.42 17.66 5.28
C LEU A 594 7.62 17.83 3.97
N SER A 595 6.48 17.15 3.89
CA SER A 595 5.58 17.17 2.73
C SER A 595 4.42 18.15 2.91
N THR A 596 4.03 18.39 4.16
CA THR A 596 2.95 19.31 4.52
C THR A 596 3.41 20.24 5.62
N PHE A 597 3.31 21.55 5.35
CA PHE A 597 3.62 22.60 6.33
C PHE A 597 2.52 23.65 6.33
N SER A 598 2.06 24.05 7.50
CA SER A 598 1.16 25.19 7.65
C SER A 598 1.42 25.96 8.93
N VAL A 599 1.52 27.27 8.79
CA VAL A 599 1.53 28.26 9.88
C VAL A 599 0.47 29.34 9.66
N ALA A 600 -0.48 29.08 8.78
CA ALA A 600 -1.53 30.02 8.42
C ALA A 600 -2.29 30.52 9.66
N TYR A 601 -2.79 31.76 9.60
CA TYR A 601 -3.60 32.36 10.66
C TYR A 601 -2.92 32.34 12.03
N ASN A 602 -1.75 33.01 12.09
CA ASN A 602 -0.98 33.30 13.30
C ASN A 602 -0.60 34.79 13.34
N GLN A 603 0.30 35.17 14.24
CA GLN A 603 0.86 36.53 14.36
C GLN A 603 2.32 36.59 13.91
N LEU A 604 2.71 35.72 12.97
CA LEU A 604 4.08 35.64 12.49
C LEU A 604 4.43 36.82 11.58
N SER A 605 5.72 37.19 11.57
CA SER A 605 6.25 38.28 10.77
C SER A 605 7.62 37.96 10.19
N GLY A 606 8.07 38.75 9.24
CA GLY A 606 9.40 38.61 8.65
C GLY A 606 9.40 37.71 7.42
N ARG A 607 10.60 37.28 7.02
CA ARG A 607 10.78 36.58 5.75
C ARG A 607 10.44 35.07 5.88
N ILE A 608 9.72 34.56 4.90
CA ILE A 608 9.49 33.10 4.73
C ILE A 608 10.83 32.49 4.31
N PRO A 609 11.26 31.35 4.91
CA PRO A 609 12.42 30.61 4.47
C PRO A 609 12.31 30.23 2.98
N SER A 610 13.41 30.30 2.25
CA SER A 610 13.41 30.17 0.79
C SER A 610 14.14 28.93 0.26
N GLU A 611 14.63 28.07 1.14
CA GLU A 611 15.41 26.88 0.78
C GLU A 611 14.65 25.58 1.10
N GLY A 612 15.09 24.49 0.51
CA GLY A 612 14.53 23.16 0.76
C GLY A 612 13.06 23.03 0.38
N GLN A 613 12.28 22.34 1.23
CA GLN A 613 10.85 22.07 1.01
C GLN A 613 9.98 23.33 1.05
N PHE A 614 10.48 24.43 1.62
CA PHE A 614 9.71 25.68 1.76
C PHE A 614 9.31 26.31 0.41
N GLN A 615 10.05 26.00 -0.66
CA GLN A 615 9.70 26.42 -2.03
C GLN A 615 8.47 25.71 -2.60
N THR A 616 8.06 24.59 -2.01
CA THR A 616 6.98 23.73 -2.53
C THR A 616 5.64 23.99 -1.85
N PHE A 617 5.64 24.64 -0.68
CA PHE A 617 4.40 24.85 0.07
C PHE A 617 3.53 25.92 -0.57
N PRO A 618 2.20 25.72 -0.61
CA PRO A 618 1.28 26.66 -1.20
C PRO A 618 1.19 27.94 -0.34
N ASN A 619 0.78 29.02 -0.97
CA ASN A 619 0.58 30.30 -0.29
C ASN A 619 -0.41 30.19 0.89
N SER A 620 -1.42 29.33 0.80
CA SER A 620 -2.36 29.05 1.89
C SER A 620 -1.70 28.56 3.18
N SER A 621 -0.49 28.00 3.10
CA SER A 621 0.28 27.57 4.28
C SER A 621 0.77 28.74 5.15
N PHE A 622 0.79 29.96 4.62
CA PHE A 622 1.38 31.16 5.24
C PHE A 622 0.37 32.28 5.44
N GLU A 623 -0.84 32.17 4.88
CA GLU A 623 -1.84 33.24 4.90
C GLU A 623 -2.27 33.62 6.32
N GLY A 624 -2.84 34.80 6.47
CA GLY A 624 -3.28 35.30 7.79
C GLY A 624 -2.16 35.77 8.73
N ASN A 625 -0.92 35.94 8.22
CA ASN A 625 0.26 36.41 8.93
C ASN A 625 0.79 37.74 8.33
N ASN A 626 1.78 38.34 8.97
CA ASN A 626 2.52 39.49 8.45
C ASN A 626 3.87 39.08 7.86
N LEU A 627 3.86 38.05 7.00
CA LEU A 627 5.05 37.46 6.37
C LEU A 627 5.34 38.12 5.02
N CYS A 628 6.59 38.05 4.59
CA CYS A 628 7.06 38.49 3.28
C CYS A 628 8.00 37.50 2.64
N GLY A 629 8.17 37.52 1.31
CA GLY A 629 9.04 36.57 0.60
C GLY A 629 8.99 36.72 -0.91
N ASP A 630 9.76 35.91 -1.63
CA ASP A 630 9.97 36.06 -3.07
C ASP A 630 8.71 35.86 -3.92
N HIS A 631 7.77 35.05 -3.44
CA HIS A 631 6.45 34.81 -4.05
C HIS A 631 5.29 35.47 -3.29
N TRP A 632 5.60 36.38 -2.32
CA TRP A 632 4.68 37.05 -1.44
C TRP A 632 4.87 38.58 -1.58
N SER A 633 4.36 39.38 -0.65
CA SER A 633 4.66 40.80 -0.60
C SER A 633 6.16 41.03 -0.39
N ARG A 634 6.76 42.01 -1.14
CA ARG A 634 8.18 42.36 -0.94
C ARG A 634 8.44 42.79 0.49
N CYS A 635 9.48 42.23 1.11
CA CYS A 635 9.94 42.69 2.40
C CYS A 635 10.38 44.15 2.28
N GLN A 636 9.81 45.04 3.09
CA GLN A 636 10.28 46.44 3.19
C GLN A 636 11.60 46.41 3.98
N ASP A 637 12.72 46.64 3.32
CA ASP A 637 14.02 46.82 3.97
C ASP A 637 13.93 48.05 4.89
N ALA A 638 14.12 47.81 6.18
CA ALA A 638 14.20 48.86 7.20
C ALA A 638 15.56 49.56 7.09
N THR A 639 15.79 50.32 6.01
CA THR A 639 16.89 51.28 5.94
C THR A 639 16.47 52.45 5.07
N SER A 640 15.89 53.48 5.68
CA SER A 640 16.13 54.88 5.32
C SER A 640 15.47 55.80 6.31
N GLU A 641 16.30 56.67 6.81
CA GLU A 641 16.06 57.72 7.80
C GLU A 641 14.90 58.67 7.48
N ASP A 642 14.34 59.18 8.57
CA ASP A 642 13.50 60.34 8.75
C ASP A 642 13.40 61.31 7.57
N ARG A 643 12.19 61.49 7.05
CA ARG A 643 11.70 62.78 6.60
C ARG A 643 10.27 63.01 7.05
N HIS A 644 10.14 63.89 8.00
CA HIS A 644 8.91 64.60 8.34
C HIS A 644 8.22 65.12 7.10
N GLU A 645 7.02 64.66 6.81
CA GLU A 645 6.00 65.46 6.13
C GLU A 645 4.64 65.25 6.80
N SER A 646 4.06 66.41 7.11
CA SER A 646 2.82 66.64 7.82
C SER A 646 1.56 66.14 7.05
N PRO A 647 0.45 65.91 7.74
CA PRO A 647 -0.71 65.23 7.18
C PRO A 647 -1.55 66.14 6.30
N LYS A 648 -1.81 65.75 5.05
CA LYS A 648 -2.85 66.33 4.21
C LYS A 648 -4.03 65.39 4.02
N SER A 649 -5.10 65.76 4.75
CA SER A 649 -6.49 65.75 4.30
C SER A 649 -7.13 64.39 3.94
N SER A 650 -7.66 63.78 4.98
CA SER A 650 -8.75 62.78 4.96
C SER A 650 -10.07 63.37 4.43
N ARG A 651 -10.21 63.46 3.11
CA ARG A 651 -11.54 63.80 2.49
C ARG A 651 -11.89 62.89 1.30
N ARG A 652 -10.94 62.11 0.77
CA ARG A 652 -11.17 61.23 -0.39
C ARG A 652 -11.68 59.85 -0.04
N ASN A 653 -11.32 59.34 1.13
CA ASN A 653 -11.68 57.96 1.53
C ASN A 653 -13.15 57.79 1.94
N LYS A 654 -13.83 58.85 2.41
CA LYS A 654 -15.27 58.75 2.78
C LYS A 654 -16.20 58.59 1.58
N VAL A 655 -15.86 59.15 0.43
CA VAL A 655 -16.67 58.98 -0.80
C VAL A 655 -16.53 57.60 -1.41
N ILE A 656 -15.32 56.99 -1.33
CA ILE A 656 -15.07 55.65 -1.83
C ILE A 656 -15.78 54.60 -0.94
N ILE A 657 -15.75 54.77 0.37
CA ILE A 657 -16.43 53.83 1.30
C ILE A 657 -17.96 53.91 1.13
N ILE A 658 -18.54 55.08 0.97
CA ILE A 658 -19.97 55.24 0.69
C ILE A 658 -20.34 54.64 -0.67
N GLY A 659 -19.52 54.80 -1.68
CA GLY A 659 -19.71 54.14 -2.99
C GLY A 659 -19.68 52.61 -2.92
N MET A 660 -18.74 52.02 -2.15
CA MET A 660 -18.70 50.58 -1.94
C MET A 660 -19.90 50.03 -1.17
N VAL A 661 -20.33 50.72 -0.12
CA VAL A 661 -21.50 50.30 0.68
C VAL A 661 -22.80 50.36 -0.16
N VAL A 662 -22.98 51.39 -0.96
CA VAL A 662 -24.13 51.51 -1.88
C VAL A 662 -24.06 50.44 -2.97
N GLY A 663 -22.88 50.16 -3.51
CA GLY A 663 -22.68 49.07 -4.50
C GLY A 663 -23.00 47.67 -3.95
N ILE A 664 -22.60 47.37 -2.70
CA ILE A 664 -22.92 46.13 -2.02
C ILE A 664 -24.42 46.00 -1.77
N ILE A 665 -25.09 47.06 -1.30
CA ILE A 665 -26.54 47.04 -1.07
C ILE A 665 -27.33 46.84 -2.37
N LEU A 666 -26.95 47.48 -3.44
CA LEU A 666 -27.60 47.31 -4.74
C LEU A 666 -27.32 45.92 -5.34
N GLY A 667 -26.11 45.39 -5.18
CA GLY A 667 -25.73 44.04 -5.60
C GLY A 667 -26.49 42.94 -4.86
N THR A 668 -26.64 43.11 -3.53
CA THR A 668 -27.41 42.11 -2.74
C THR A 668 -28.92 42.20 -3.03
N ALA A 669 -29.47 43.38 -3.25
CA ALA A 669 -30.86 43.53 -3.66
C ALA A 669 -31.13 42.92 -5.04
N PHE A 670 -30.20 43.04 -5.97
CA PHE A 670 -30.30 42.43 -7.29
C PHE A 670 -30.26 40.91 -7.21
N LEU A 671 -29.35 40.35 -6.40
CA LEU A 671 -29.23 38.89 -6.18
C LEU A 671 -30.46 38.32 -5.49
N LEU A 672 -31.02 39.01 -4.50
CA LEU A 672 -32.26 38.63 -3.84
C LEU A 672 -33.47 38.67 -4.80
N GLY A 673 -33.52 39.68 -5.67
CA GLY A 673 -34.52 39.75 -6.74
C GLY A 673 -34.43 38.58 -7.74
N LEU A 674 -33.21 38.24 -8.11
CA LEU A 674 -32.94 37.08 -9.01
C LEU A 674 -33.33 35.76 -8.35
N MET A 675 -32.99 35.57 -7.08
CA MET A 675 -33.40 34.42 -6.29
C MET A 675 -34.94 34.33 -6.17
N PHE A 676 -35.61 35.47 -5.93
CA PHE A 676 -37.08 35.52 -5.85
C PHE A 676 -37.74 35.11 -7.18
N VAL A 677 -37.18 35.56 -8.32
CA VAL A 677 -37.66 35.17 -9.65
C VAL A 677 -37.44 33.71 -9.92
N ILE A 678 -36.29 33.12 -9.45
CA ILE A 678 -36.01 31.70 -9.58
C ILE A 678 -37.00 30.87 -8.74
N VAL A 679 -37.27 31.30 -7.49
CA VAL A 679 -38.25 30.64 -6.61
C VAL A 679 -39.66 30.71 -7.18
N LEU A 680 -40.07 31.88 -7.75
CA LEU A 680 -41.39 31.98 -8.41
C LEU A 680 -41.49 31.12 -9.67
N ARG A 681 -40.40 30.92 -10.43
CA ARG A 681 -40.36 30.00 -11.57
C ARG A 681 -40.39 28.54 -11.14
N ALA A 682 -39.77 28.20 -10.01
CA ALA A 682 -39.83 26.87 -9.41
C ALA A 682 -41.25 26.54 -8.90
N HIS A 683 -41.92 27.55 -8.29
CA HIS A 683 -43.29 27.35 -7.77
C HIS A 683 -44.37 27.21 -8.88
N LYS A 684 -44.12 27.71 -10.10
CA LYS A 684 -45.01 27.52 -11.27
C LYS A 684 -44.84 26.23 -12.03
N ARG A 685 -43.88 25.35 -11.63
CA ARG A 685 -43.64 24.02 -12.26
C ARG A 685 -44.10 22.84 -11.40
N GLY A 686 -44.80 23.08 -10.32
CA GLY A 686 -45.24 22.07 -9.38
C GLY A 686 -46.73 21.76 -9.43
N GLU A 687 -47.29 21.46 -10.59
CA GLU A 687 -48.59 20.77 -10.74
C GLU A 687 -48.52 19.89 -11.97
N VAL A 688 -48.10 18.64 -11.83
CA VAL A 688 -48.48 17.49 -12.70
C VAL A 688 -48.42 16.23 -11.86
N ASP A 689 -49.46 15.45 -11.96
CA ASP A 689 -49.91 14.26 -11.29
C ASP A 689 -48.91 13.14 -10.98
N PRO A 690 -49.18 12.32 -9.94
CA PRO A 690 -48.35 11.19 -9.58
C PRO A 690 -48.88 9.93 -10.29
N GLU A 691 -48.07 9.34 -11.12
CA GLU A 691 -48.05 7.89 -11.44
C GLU A 691 -47.09 7.62 -12.62
N LYS A 692 -45.84 7.24 -12.28
CA LYS A 692 -45.11 6.17 -12.96
C LYS A 692 -43.70 6.08 -12.33
N GLU A 693 -43.50 4.99 -11.65
CA GLU A 693 -42.18 4.49 -11.29
C GLU A 693 -41.37 4.22 -12.55
N GLU A 694 -40.21 4.84 -12.67
CA GLU A 694 -39.10 4.36 -13.47
C GLU A 694 -37.79 4.57 -12.71
N PRO A 695 -36.78 3.70 -12.91
CA PRO A 695 -35.77 3.42 -11.94
C PRO A 695 -34.62 4.43 -11.93
N ASP A 696 -34.07 4.52 -10.79
CA ASP A 696 -32.91 5.24 -10.27
C ASP A 696 -31.76 5.41 -11.27
N THR A 697 -31.50 6.67 -11.68
CA THR A 697 -30.40 7.07 -12.57
C THR A 697 -29.20 7.63 -11.81
N ASN A 698 -28.86 7.02 -10.66
CA ASN A 698 -27.71 7.47 -9.85
C ASN A 698 -26.37 6.79 -10.22
N ASP A 699 -26.37 5.80 -11.09
CA ASP A 699 -25.13 5.11 -11.49
C ASP A 699 -24.36 5.82 -12.62
N LYS A 700 -25.01 6.64 -13.44
CA LYS A 700 -24.31 7.34 -14.53
C LYS A 700 -23.49 8.54 -14.06
N ASP A 701 -23.92 9.23 -13.02
CA ASP A 701 -23.19 10.39 -12.49
C ASP A 701 -21.93 9.98 -11.70
N LEU A 702 -21.87 8.77 -11.15
CA LEU A 702 -20.67 8.22 -10.52
C LEU A 702 -19.64 7.71 -11.53
N GLU A 703 -20.08 7.17 -12.66
CA GLU A 703 -19.19 6.77 -13.75
C GLU A 703 -18.57 7.97 -14.47
N GLU A 704 -19.31 9.07 -14.61
CA GLU A 704 -18.82 10.30 -15.23
C GLU A 704 -17.82 11.07 -14.34
N LEU A 705 -17.93 10.96 -13.00
CA LEU A 705 -16.94 11.51 -12.07
C LEU A 705 -15.66 10.65 -11.95
N SER A 706 -15.71 9.36 -12.28
CA SER A 706 -14.58 8.44 -12.18
C SER A 706 -13.58 8.49 -13.33
N SER A 707 -13.91 9.18 -14.43
CA SER A 707 -13.09 9.29 -15.65
C SER A 707 -12.58 10.70 -15.93
N ARG A 708 -12.43 11.54 -14.90
CA ARG A 708 -11.98 12.93 -15.09
C ARG A 708 -10.46 13.00 -15.27
N LEU A 709 -10.02 13.42 -16.46
CA LEU A 709 -8.64 13.82 -16.73
C LEU A 709 -8.40 15.21 -16.15
N VAL A 710 -7.46 15.33 -15.22
CA VAL A 710 -7.02 16.62 -14.67
C VAL A 710 -5.71 17.02 -15.33
N VAL A 711 -5.71 18.12 -16.07
CA VAL A 711 -4.52 18.66 -16.76
C VAL A 711 -4.00 19.88 -15.99
N LEU A 712 -2.71 19.86 -15.64
CA LEU A 712 -2.06 20.87 -14.79
C LEU A 712 -1.31 21.94 -15.59
N PHE A 713 -1.66 22.22 -16.84
CA PHE A 713 -0.93 23.16 -17.69
C PHE A 713 -1.17 24.64 -17.34
N GLN A 714 -0.13 25.44 -17.42
CA GLN A 714 -0.15 26.87 -17.10
C GLN A 714 -0.84 27.79 -18.13
N ASN A 715 -1.20 27.35 -19.34
CA ASN A 715 -1.82 28.20 -20.37
C ASN A 715 -3.17 27.65 -20.82
N ARG A 716 -4.24 28.27 -20.35
CA ARG A 716 -5.64 27.90 -20.60
C ARG A 716 -6.16 28.24 -22.01
N GLU A 717 -5.43 28.99 -22.83
CA GLU A 717 -6.01 29.57 -24.07
C GLU A 717 -5.79 28.77 -25.36
N THR A 718 -5.04 27.68 -25.34
CA THR A 718 -4.62 27.01 -26.59
C THR A 718 -4.99 25.51 -26.68
N TYR A 719 -5.69 24.92 -25.71
CA TYR A 719 -5.88 23.47 -25.71
C TYR A 719 -7.35 23.05 -25.84
N LYS A 720 -7.65 22.23 -26.88
CA LYS A 720 -8.81 21.34 -26.90
C LYS A 720 -8.78 20.44 -25.66
N GLU A 721 -9.94 20.22 -25.07
CA GLU A 721 -10.11 19.31 -23.94
C GLU A 721 -9.51 17.94 -24.30
N LEU A 722 -8.40 17.59 -23.67
CA LEU A 722 -7.82 16.26 -23.75
C LEU A 722 -8.74 15.28 -23.01
N CYS A 723 -9.05 14.18 -23.66
CA CYS A 723 -9.83 13.10 -23.06
C CYS A 723 -8.99 11.85 -22.83
N ILE A 724 -9.51 10.90 -22.08
CA ILE A 724 -8.84 9.62 -21.82
C ILE A 724 -8.55 8.84 -23.12
N ASP A 725 -9.43 8.93 -24.10
CA ASP A 725 -9.23 8.29 -25.40
C ASP A 725 -8.00 8.82 -26.14
N ASP A 726 -7.62 10.07 -25.90
CA ASP A 726 -6.41 10.64 -26.47
C ASP A 726 -5.15 10.03 -25.83
N LEU A 727 -5.18 9.72 -24.52
CA LEU A 727 -4.09 9.02 -23.83
C LEU A 727 -3.98 7.57 -24.29
N LEU A 728 -5.12 6.88 -24.41
CA LEU A 728 -5.15 5.50 -24.93
C LEU A 728 -4.62 5.44 -26.37
N LYS A 729 -5.05 6.35 -27.24
CA LYS A 729 -4.54 6.46 -28.61
C LYS A 729 -3.07 6.83 -28.67
N SER A 730 -2.62 7.75 -27.82
CA SER A 730 -1.22 8.21 -27.78
C SER A 730 -0.24 7.11 -27.41
N THR A 731 -0.67 6.13 -26.64
CA THR A 731 0.11 4.97 -26.20
C THR A 731 -0.22 3.70 -26.99
N ASN A 732 -1.11 3.77 -27.97
CA ASN A 732 -1.66 2.62 -28.68
C ASN A 732 -2.28 1.58 -27.72
N ASN A 733 -3.16 2.04 -26.82
CA ASN A 733 -3.75 1.26 -25.73
C ASN A 733 -2.71 0.64 -24.76
N PHE A 734 -1.70 1.42 -24.40
CA PHE A 734 -0.58 0.96 -23.58
C PHE A 734 0.18 -0.22 -24.17
N ASP A 735 0.41 -0.13 -25.50
CA ASP A 735 1.20 -1.11 -26.23
C ASP A 735 2.62 -1.21 -25.65
N GLN A 736 3.11 -2.41 -25.51
CA GLN A 736 4.43 -2.71 -24.96
C GLN A 736 5.58 -2.04 -25.73
N ALA A 737 5.43 -1.86 -27.05
CA ALA A 737 6.40 -1.13 -27.87
C ALA A 737 6.61 0.33 -27.43
N ASN A 738 5.72 0.86 -26.62
CA ASN A 738 5.79 2.20 -26.07
C ASN A 738 6.33 2.27 -24.64
N ILE A 739 6.69 1.15 -24.03
CA ILE A 739 7.29 1.12 -22.69
C ILE A 739 8.69 1.73 -22.76
N ILE A 740 8.96 2.69 -21.88
CA ILE A 740 10.24 3.39 -21.75
C ILE A 740 10.90 3.21 -20.38
N GLY A 741 10.22 2.54 -19.47
CA GLY A 741 10.76 2.23 -18.15
C GLY A 741 9.76 1.49 -17.27
N CYS A 742 10.28 0.80 -16.26
CA CYS A 742 9.49 0.21 -15.18
C CYS A 742 10.02 0.74 -13.85
N GLY A 743 9.12 1.07 -12.92
CA GLY A 743 9.46 1.45 -11.56
C GLY A 743 8.78 0.51 -10.58
N GLY A 744 9.15 0.56 -9.31
CA GLY A 744 8.58 -0.28 -8.26
C GLY A 744 7.04 -0.22 -8.13
N PHE A 745 6.41 0.74 -8.81
CA PHE A 745 4.98 1.03 -8.69
C PHE A 745 4.25 1.14 -10.05
N GLY A 746 4.85 0.68 -11.15
CA GLY A 746 4.17 0.66 -12.45
C GLY A 746 5.07 0.86 -13.67
N LEU A 747 4.45 0.76 -14.85
CA LEU A 747 5.10 0.91 -16.15
C LEU A 747 4.97 2.35 -16.66
N VAL A 748 6.02 2.82 -17.33
CA VAL A 748 6.05 4.13 -17.98
C VAL A 748 6.03 3.97 -19.49
N TYR A 749 5.07 4.60 -20.13
CA TYR A 749 4.83 4.53 -21.57
C TYR A 749 5.17 5.85 -22.24
N ARG A 750 5.78 5.80 -23.40
CA ARG A 750 5.90 6.95 -24.30
C ARG A 750 4.59 7.15 -25.05
N GLY A 751 4.04 8.37 -24.98
CA GLY A 751 2.87 8.78 -25.74
C GLY A 751 3.16 10.00 -26.62
N THR A 752 2.43 10.14 -27.73
CA THR A 752 2.41 11.37 -28.51
C THR A 752 0.98 11.88 -28.54
N LEU A 753 0.74 13.01 -27.88
CA LEU A 753 -0.57 13.63 -27.78
C LEU A 753 -1.04 14.18 -29.14
N PRO A 754 -2.35 14.43 -29.34
CA PRO A 754 -2.88 14.93 -30.61
C PRO A 754 -2.29 16.29 -31.05
N ASP A 755 -1.73 17.05 -30.12
CA ASP A 755 -1.05 18.33 -30.36
C ASP A 755 0.45 18.15 -30.75
N GLY A 756 0.92 16.90 -30.87
CA GLY A 756 2.30 16.56 -31.24
C GLY A 756 3.30 16.52 -30.09
N ARG A 757 2.89 16.83 -28.85
CA ARG A 757 3.79 16.76 -27.69
C ARG A 757 4.06 15.32 -27.31
N LYS A 758 5.33 15.03 -27.01
CA LYS A 758 5.73 13.75 -26.43
C LYS A 758 5.56 13.80 -24.90
N VAL A 759 4.94 12.77 -24.34
CA VAL A 759 4.70 12.62 -22.91
C VAL A 759 5.16 11.23 -22.45
N ALA A 760 5.52 11.13 -21.17
CA ALA A 760 5.73 9.86 -20.51
C ALA A 760 4.53 9.61 -19.58
N ILE A 761 3.82 8.51 -19.78
CA ILE A 761 2.61 8.18 -19.00
C ILE A 761 2.92 6.99 -18.11
N LYS A 762 2.99 7.24 -16.80
CA LYS A 762 3.17 6.19 -15.79
C LYS A 762 1.82 5.61 -15.43
N ARG A 763 1.63 4.33 -15.71
CA ARG A 763 0.47 3.56 -15.29
C ARG A 763 0.84 2.80 -14.02
N LEU A 764 0.22 3.17 -12.90
CA LEU A 764 0.49 2.52 -11.63
C LEU A 764 -0.12 1.12 -11.61
N SER A 765 0.61 0.17 -11.03
CA SER A 765 0.20 -1.21 -10.84
C SER A 765 0.48 -1.64 -9.41
N GLY A 766 -0.39 -2.47 -8.83
CA GLY A 766 -0.29 -2.94 -7.46
C GLY A 766 -1.66 -3.15 -6.82
N ASP A 767 -1.70 -3.41 -5.53
CA ASP A 767 -2.94 -3.44 -4.76
C ASP A 767 -3.66 -2.08 -4.82
N CYS A 768 -4.99 -2.07 -4.99
CA CYS A 768 -5.78 -0.83 -5.13
C CYS A 768 -5.50 0.20 -4.02
N GLY A 769 -5.30 -0.25 -2.79
CA GLY A 769 -4.96 0.63 -1.67
C GLY A 769 -3.56 1.24 -1.78
N GLN A 770 -2.60 0.47 -2.28
CA GLN A 770 -1.23 0.93 -2.50
C GLN A 770 -1.14 1.84 -3.73
N MET A 771 -1.81 1.48 -4.82
CA MET A 771 -1.89 2.33 -6.03
C MET A 771 -2.48 3.71 -5.72
N ASP A 772 -3.58 3.77 -4.96
CA ASP A 772 -4.20 5.03 -4.57
C ASP A 772 -3.29 5.88 -3.67
N ARG A 773 -2.54 5.26 -2.79
CA ARG A 773 -1.57 5.93 -1.92
C ARG A 773 -0.42 6.51 -2.73
N GLU A 774 0.21 5.71 -3.57
CA GLU A 774 1.32 6.14 -4.43
C GLU A 774 0.86 7.21 -5.44
N PHE A 775 -0.30 6.99 -6.05
CA PHE A 775 -0.90 7.98 -6.96
C PHE A 775 -1.10 9.33 -6.30
N ARG A 776 -1.70 9.34 -5.10
CA ARG A 776 -1.95 10.58 -4.36
C ARG A 776 -0.66 11.24 -3.90
N ALA A 777 0.28 10.46 -3.36
CA ALA A 777 1.57 10.97 -2.93
C ALA A 777 2.33 11.60 -4.11
N GLU A 778 2.34 10.94 -5.26
CA GLU A 778 3.03 11.43 -6.45
C GLU A 778 2.32 12.65 -7.07
N VAL A 779 0.98 12.64 -7.12
CA VAL A 779 0.19 13.81 -7.55
C VAL A 779 0.40 14.97 -6.58
N GLU A 780 0.32 14.75 -5.28
CA GLU A 780 0.45 15.81 -4.27
C GLU A 780 1.86 16.39 -4.25
N ALA A 781 2.88 15.56 -4.32
CA ALA A 781 4.28 16.00 -4.34
C ALA A 781 4.64 16.75 -5.63
N LEU A 782 4.27 16.21 -6.80
CA LEU A 782 4.76 16.68 -8.10
C LEU A 782 3.83 17.69 -8.79
N SER A 783 2.55 17.75 -8.45
CA SER A 783 1.66 18.79 -8.97
C SER A 783 2.06 20.19 -8.53
N ARG A 784 2.76 20.28 -7.41
CA ARG A 784 3.24 21.53 -6.79
C ARG A 784 4.72 21.80 -7.02
N ALA A 785 5.50 20.74 -7.30
CA ALA A 785 6.93 20.84 -7.53
C ALA A 785 7.24 21.22 -8.99
N GLN A 786 7.44 22.50 -9.25
CA GLN A 786 7.85 23.01 -10.57
C GLN A 786 9.29 23.54 -10.47
N HIS A 787 10.24 22.79 -11.00
CA HIS A 787 11.64 23.20 -11.05
C HIS A 787 12.26 22.76 -12.39
N PRO A 788 13.13 23.56 -13.02
CA PRO A 788 13.75 23.22 -14.31
C PRO A 788 14.47 21.87 -14.36
N ASN A 789 14.98 21.41 -13.21
CA ASN A 789 15.73 20.17 -13.07
C ASN A 789 14.86 19.00 -12.56
N LEU A 790 13.54 19.17 -12.43
CA LEU A 790 12.59 18.11 -12.10
C LEU A 790 11.77 17.75 -13.33
N VAL A 791 11.45 16.47 -13.46
CA VAL A 791 10.49 16.01 -14.47
C VAL A 791 9.10 16.49 -14.07
N HIS A 792 8.49 17.35 -14.89
CA HIS A 792 7.21 17.97 -14.57
C HIS A 792 6.04 16.99 -14.72
N LEU A 793 5.21 16.90 -13.68
CA LEU A 793 3.89 16.26 -13.76
C LEU A 793 2.97 17.21 -14.55
N GLN A 794 2.56 16.77 -15.75
CA GLN A 794 1.70 17.56 -16.64
C GLN A 794 0.20 17.34 -16.40
N GLY A 795 -0.15 16.20 -15.83
CA GLY A 795 -1.52 15.85 -15.52
C GLY A 795 -1.66 14.47 -14.92
N TYR A 796 -2.87 14.14 -14.55
CA TYR A 796 -3.18 12.82 -14.02
C TYR A 796 -4.63 12.43 -14.35
N CYS A 797 -4.90 11.12 -14.35
CA CYS A 797 -6.20 10.57 -14.65
C CYS A 797 -6.47 9.31 -13.83
N MET A 798 -7.73 9.11 -13.46
CA MET A 798 -8.24 7.87 -12.92
C MET A 798 -9.30 7.33 -13.89
N HIS A 799 -9.11 6.11 -14.38
CA HIS A 799 -10.03 5.50 -15.34
C HIS A 799 -10.14 3.99 -15.11
N LYS A 800 -11.33 3.46 -14.88
CA LYS A 800 -11.63 2.02 -14.73
C LYS A 800 -10.66 1.25 -13.83
N GLY A 801 -10.23 1.86 -12.72
CA GLY A 801 -9.24 1.26 -11.83
C GLY A 801 -7.78 1.65 -12.11
N ASP A 802 -7.44 2.10 -13.31
CA ASP A 802 -6.10 2.61 -13.63
C ASP A 802 -5.83 3.96 -12.96
N ARG A 803 -4.59 4.15 -12.56
CA ARG A 803 -4.04 5.40 -12.05
C ARG A 803 -2.92 5.84 -12.97
N LEU A 804 -3.16 6.91 -13.72
CA LEU A 804 -2.26 7.41 -14.76
C LEU A 804 -1.66 8.74 -14.32
N LEU A 805 -0.35 8.84 -14.41
CA LEU A 805 0.42 10.06 -14.18
C LEU A 805 1.13 10.45 -15.48
N ILE A 806 0.95 11.69 -15.91
CA ILE A 806 1.45 12.19 -17.19
C ILE A 806 2.60 13.14 -16.94
N TYR A 807 3.79 12.81 -17.44
CA TYR A 807 5.02 13.58 -17.26
C TYR A 807 5.55 14.13 -18.58
N SER A 808 6.42 15.11 -18.47
CA SER A 808 7.25 15.54 -19.62
C SER A 808 8.14 14.38 -20.06
N TYR A 809 8.17 14.10 -21.36
CA TYR A 809 9.06 13.07 -21.93
C TYR A 809 10.50 13.57 -21.99
N MET A 810 11.42 12.79 -21.46
CA MET A 810 12.85 13.06 -21.50
C MET A 810 13.51 12.18 -22.58
N GLU A 811 14.04 12.80 -23.64
CA GLU A 811 14.55 12.09 -24.82
C GLU A 811 15.79 11.24 -24.53
N ASN A 812 16.58 11.62 -23.53
CA ASN A 812 17.84 10.95 -23.19
C ASN A 812 17.69 9.72 -22.27
N GLY A 813 16.47 9.32 -21.91
CA GLY A 813 16.22 8.16 -21.06
C GLY A 813 16.47 8.39 -19.58
N SER A 814 16.54 7.31 -18.79
CA SER A 814 16.77 7.39 -17.35
C SER A 814 18.25 7.40 -16.99
N LEU A 815 18.62 8.14 -15.94
CA LEU A 815 19.98 8.14 -15.39
C LEU A 815 20.41 6.73 -14.94
N ASP A 816 19.47 5.95 -14.43
CA ASP A 816 19.68 4.55 -14.02
C ASP A 816 20.16 3.69 -15.21
N TYR A 817 19.45 3.75 -16.34
CA TYR A 817 19.84 3.06 -17.58
C TYR A 817 21.25 3.47 -18.05
N TRP A 818 21.53 4.78 -18.05
CA TRP A 818 22.82 5.32 -18.45
C TRP A 818 23.95 4.87 -17.52
N LEU A 819 23.69 4.84 -16.22
CA LEU A 819 24.71 4.45 -15.24
C LEU A 819 25.04 2.96 -15.33
N HIS A 820 24.04 2.10 -15.47
CA HIS A 820 24.27 0.64 -15.55
C HIS A 820 24.89 0.20 -16.87
N GLU A 821 24.47 0.76 -18.00
CA GLU A 821 24.97 0.32 -19.31
C GLU A 821 26.36 0.87 -19.66
N LYS A 822 26.68 2.10 -19.24
CA LYS A 822 27.92 2.78 -19.66
C LYS A 822 29.03 2.79 -18.63
N ILE A 823 28.75 2.66 -17.32
CA ILE A 823 29.80 2.58 -16.30
C ILE A 823 30.45 1.22 -16.26
N GLU A 824 29.72 0.13 -16.44
CA GLU A 824 30.30 -1.22 -16.52
C GLU A 824 31.31 -1.33 -17.70
N ASN A 825 31.10 -0.60 -18.76
CA ASN A 825 31.97 -0.59 -19.95
C ASN A 825 33.11 0.43 -19.90
N ARG A 826 33.21 1.29 -18.85
CA ARG A 826 34.19 2.38 -18.70
C ARG A 826 34.32 3.30 -19.94
N GLU A 827 33.22 3.54 -20.63
CA GLU A 827 33.24 4.36 -21.84
C GLU A 827 33.20 5.85 -21.45
N SER A 828 34.11 6.63 -22.07
CA SER A 828 34.20 8.09 -21.94
C SER A 828 32.94 8.83 -22.46
N GLU A 829 32.05 8.13 -23.11
CA GLU A 829 30.80 8.67 -23.67
C GLU A 829 29.69 8.97 -22.61
N VAL A 830 29.94 8.61 -21.33
CA VAL A 830 29.02 8.94 -20.21
C VAL A 830 28.98 10.44 -19.95
N PHE A 831 30.05 11.15 -20.33
CA PHE A 831 30.21 12.58 -20.08
C PHE A 831 29.85 13.43 -21.28
N ASP A 832 29.28 14.61 -21.04
CA ASP A 832 29.03 15.59 -22.08
C ASP A 832 30.36 15.96 -22.77
N PRO A 833 30.46 15.77 -24.08
CA PRO A 833 31.70 16.06 -24.82
C PRO A 833 32.17 17.52 -24.70
N PHE A 834 31.27 18.45 -24.33
CA PHE A 834 31.65 19.86 -24.14
C PHE A 834 32.36 20.10 -22.81
N ILE A 835 32.22 19.20 -21.83
CA ILE A 835 32.77 19.33 -20.48
C ILE A 835 33.94 18.36 -20.28
N TYR A 836 33.89 17.15 -20.85
CA TYR A 836 34.92 16.13 -20.73
C TYR A 836 36.26 16.56 -21.38
N GLY A 837 37.39 16.37 -20.70
CA GLY A 837 38.69 16.76 -21.16
C GLY A 837 39.12 18.21 -20.82
N LYS A 838 38.30 18.97 -20.03
CA LYS A 838 38.61 20.37 -19.65
C LYS A 838 39.02 20.55 -18.19
N GLN A 839 39.87 19.69 -17.65
CA GLN A 839 40.44 19.74 -16.29
C GLN A 839 39.54 19.26 -15.12
N HIS A 840 38.29 18.92 -15.36
CA HIS A 840 37.34 18.53 -14.29
C HIS A 840 36.95 17.03 -14.33
N ASP A 841 37.67 16.21 -15.04
CA ASP A 841 37.32 14.79 -15.27
C ASP A 841 37.29 13.98 -13.97
N LYS A 842 38.14 14.33 -12.97
CA LYS A 842 38.16 13.66 -11.67
C LYS A 842 36.93 13.99 -10.82
N GLU A 843 36.50 15.24 -10.86
CA GLU A 843 35.31 15.71 -10.15
C GLU A 843 34.06 15.11 -10.77
N MET A 844 33.98 15.05 -12.10
CA MET A 844 32.89 14.42 -12.81
C MET A 844 32.78 12.91 -12.52
N LEU A 845 33.90 12.18 -12.51
CA LEU A 845 33.94 10.78 -12.12
C LEU A 845 33.47 10.57 -10.66
N ARG A 846 33.85 11.49 -9.77
CA ARG A 846 33.47 11.41 -8.39
C ARG A 846 31.97 11.66 -8.16
N VAL A 847 31.37 12.61 -8.87
CA VAL A 847 29.92 12.83 -8.88
C VAL A 847 29.19 11.60 -9.40
N LEU A 848 29.71 10.97 -10.44
CA LEU A 848 29.17 9.75 -11.01
C LEU A 848 29.24 8.58 -10.05
N GLU A 849 30.36 8.39 -9.32
CA GLU A 849 30.50 7.38 -8.28
C GLU A 849 29.48 7.59 -7.14
N ILE A 850 29.25 8.84 -6.74
CA ILE A 850 28.25 9.18 -5.73
C ILE A 850 26.85 8.85 -6.22
N ALA A 851 26.53 9.15 -7.48
CA ALA A 851 25.26 8.80 -8.10
C ALA A 851 25.03 7.28 -8.12
N CYS A 852 26.05 6.50 -8.47
CA CYS A 852 26.00 5.03 -8.42
C CYS A 852 25.74 4.50 -7.01
N LEU A 853 26.38 5.09 -5.99
CA LEU A 853 26.11 4.70 -4.60
C LEU A 853 24.65 4.99 -4.18
N CYS A 854 24.07 6.09 -4.66
CA CYS A 854 22.68 6.43 -4.41
C CYS A 854 21.70 5.46 -5.07
N LEU A 855 22.07 4.90 -6.23
CA LEU A 855 21.28 3.94 -6.99
C LEU A 855 21.55 2.49 -6.58
N SER A 856 22.42 2.24 -5.59
CA SER A 856 22.70 0.88 -5.11
C SER A 856 21.40 0.17 -4.70
N GLU A 857 21.24 -1.08 -5.12
CA GLU A 857 20.08 -1.89 -4.80
C GLU A 857 19.93 -2.20 -3.31
N SER A 858 21.06 -2.31 -2.60
CA SER A 858 21.07 -2.52 -1.15
C SER A 858 20.82 -1.20 -0.41
N PRO A 859 19.73 -1.04 0.33
CA PRO A 859 19.46 0.17 1.12
C PRO A 859 20.55 0.49 2.15
N LYS A 860 21.31 -0.53 2.58
CA LYS A 860 22.42 -0.37 3.54
C LYS A 860 23.68 0.25 2.93
N VAL A 861 23.82 0.18 1.61
CA VAL A 861 24.96 0.72 0.85
C VAL A 861 24.68 2.15 0.39
N ARG A 862 23.41 2.54 0.29
CA ARG A 862 23.04 3.90 -0.09
C ARG A 862 23.53 4.89 0.96
N PRO A 863 24.19 5.97 0.57
CA PRO A 863 24.63 6.99 1.51
C PRO A 863 23.42 7.66 2.16
N THR A 864 23.53 7.95 3.45
CA THR A 864 22.58 8.83 4.13
C THR A 864 22.70 10.25 3.55
N THR A 865 21.69 11.08 3.73
CA THR A 865 21.72 12.49 3.27
C THR A 865 22.95 13.24 3.78
N GLN A 866 23.35 13.01 5.03
CA GLN A 866 24.57 13.59 5.59
C GLN A 866 25.85 13.11 4.92
N GLN A 867 25.94 11.82 4.63
CA GLN A 867 27.07 11.23 3.90
C GLN A 867 27.11 11.76 2.46
N LEU A 868 25.93 11.88 1.82
CA LEU A 868 25.81 12.41 0.47
C LEU A 868 26.31 13.86 0.40
N VAL A 869 25.82 14.73 1.29
CA VAL A 869 26.29 16.12 1.40
C VAL A 869 27.79 16.17 1.64
N SER A 870 28.31 15.38 2.59
CA SER A 870 29.76 15.32 2.87
C SER A 870 30.59 14.80 1.69
N CYS A 871 30.02 13.97 0.80
CA CYS A 871 30.68 13.51 -0.40
C CYS A 871 30.67 14.57 -1.50
N LEU A 872 29.54 15.31 -1.63
CA LEU A 872 29.40 16.40 -2.59
C LEU A 872 30.23 17.64 -2.20
N ASP A 873 30.32 17.98 -0.91
CA ASP A 873 31.18 19.06 -0.41
C ASP A 873 32.68 18.85 -0.70
N LYS A 874 33.08 17.63 -0.98
CA LYS A 874 34.47 17.28 -1.35
C LYS A 874 34.72 17.35 -2.87
N VAL A 875 33.68 17.65 -3.63
CA VAL A 875 33.79 17.90 -5.08
C VAL A 875 33.99 19.40 -5.24
N ASP A 876 35.18 19.81 -5.65
CA ASP A 876 35.52 21.23 -5.84
C ASP A 876 34.81 21.72 -7.11
N ILE A 877 33.64 22.33 -6.96
CA ILE A 877 32.88 22.96 -8.05
C ILE A 877 33.26 24.45 -8.08
N SER A 878 34.49 24.74 -8.34
CA SER A 878 34.89 26.09 -8.74
C SER A 878 34.69 26.23 -10.26
N ILE A 879 33.44 26.48 -10.64
CA ILE A 879 33.09 26.89 -12.01
C ILE A 879 32.92 28.39 -12.05
#